data_6a89b7936d211063c170423e56573728
#
_entry.id   6a89b7936d211063c170423e56573728
#
_cell.length_a   1.000
_cell.length_b   1.000
_cell.length_c   1.000
_cell.angle_alpha   90.00
_cell.angle_beta   90.00
_cell.angle_gamma   90.00
#
_symmetry.space_group_name_H-M   'P 1'
#
loop_
_entity.id
_entity.type
_entity.pdbx_description
1 polymer ?
#
loop_
_entity_poly.entity_id
_entity_poly.type
_entity_poly.pdbx_seq_one_letter_code
_entity_poly.pdbx_strand_id
1 'polypeptide(L)'
;MKEYLSKIYNMVIHFIKYNVQFTSFIILSILCSIFVRIYTSGNLAFNPLVFDICMPILFGAFCYLFRPKKQFGYLFICLIVLSLVCIINSIYYSFYSSYASFSLLSSLGQASEVTDAIFEKLRLIQFIYLLAPVLFIIINRKLSRRDYFEFITKIEDGKKTFKYVLGIGASIFAFGCAIMNGGAWSSLTKQWNREYAVNHFGIVVYQINDFINTLKPTINSWVGYDVAYKKFTDYYENNTIKKSDNEYTNKFLDYNVVFVHMESIMTFLLDLNINNVEITPNLNKLAKEGIYFNNFYPQISAGTSSDTEFTLSTSLMPSASGTVFVSYFDREYESIQKLLKNRGYYTFSMHGNKASMWNRNKMHPNLGYMDFYSQTSFDLDELIGLGLSDKSFFRQAIPILETIEENNKKYMGTIITLTNHTPFDNNNLFEQINLRYKGKVFDEKLNKYVDVDYDYLENTKLGDYIRSSHYADEALGEFIKYINESNYFNKTIFVFYGDHDPKLALNEFYNYYNYDFKTGKIKTIDDEDYIPYDYYDNELNKKTPLIIWSKNEKFNSLVDYKMGMIDVMPTLGNMFGVYNKYALGKDIFEVKNNNIVSFPNGNFLTSKVYYRNSKEEYKPLTMDEVLSEDYISYIREYTDNLIEVSNGIITHDLIKSSKNKDEVKEIK
;
A
#
# COMPACT_ATOMS: atom_id res chain seq x y z
N MET A 1 8.05 40.33 35.85
CA MET A 1 8.29 39.19 34.99
C MET A 1 9.17 38.10 35.63
N LYS A 2 10.39 38.42 36.17
CA LYS A 2 11.26 37.43 36.85
C LYS A 2 10.60 36.72 38.04
N GLU A 3 9.88 37.49 38.90
CA GLU A 3 9.19 36.93 40.08
C GLU A 3 8.01 35.98 39.68
N TYR A 4 7.29 36.33 38.64
CA TYR A 4 6.20 35.51 38.10
C TYR A 4 6.71 34.23 37.49
N LEU A 5 7.81 34.28 36.71
CA LEU A 5 8.50 33.10 36.15
C LEU A 5 9.06 32.20 37.27
N SER A 6 9.62 32.76 38.34
CA SER A 6 10.09 32.02 39.51
C SER A 6 8.95 31.31 40.24
N LYS A 7 7.78 31.95 40.37
CA LYS A 7 6.59 31.30 40.96
C LYS A 7 6.10 30.14 40.11
N ILE A 8 6.03 30.31 38.79
CA ILE A 8 5.66 29.21 37.86
C ILE A 8 6.67 28.08 37.94
N TYR A 9 7.95 28.39 37.89
CA TYR A 9 9.02 27.38 38.00
C TYR A 9 8.90 26.55 39.28
N ASN A 10 8.75 27.23 40.43
CA ASN A 10 8.58 26.54 41.72
C ASN A 10 7.32 25.71 41.78
N MET A 11 6.22 26.15 41.15
CA MET A 11 4.96 25.41 41.07
C MET A 11 5.13 24.14 40.24
N VAL A 12 5.84 24.22 39.09
CA VAL A 12 6.12 23.08 38.22
C VAL A 12 7.02 22.05 38.92
N ILE A 13 8.10 22.51 39.56
CA ILE A 13 9.00 21.61 40.33
C ILE A 13 8.25 20.94 41.47
N HIS A 14 7.41 21.66 42.17
CA HIS A 14 6.55 21.13 43.23
C HIS A 14 5.60 20.06 42.66
N PHE A 15 4.93 20.35 41.54
CA PHE A 15 4.05 19.40 40.89
C PHE A 15 4.78 18.11 40.48
N ILE A 16 5.94 18.20 39.81
CA ILE A 16 6.77 17.07 39.41
C ILE A 16 7.16 16.21 40.61
N LYS A 17 7.59 16.86 41.70
CA LYS A 17 8.04 16.17 42.92
C LYS A 17 6.93 15.35 43.58
N TYR A 18 5.70 15.83 43.50
CA TYR A 18 4.56 15.15 44.15
C TYR A 18 3.77 14.23 43.18
N ASN A 19 4.02 14.35 41.89
CA ASN A 19 3.33 13.55 40.85
C ASN A 19 4.31 12.74 39.99
N VAL A 20 5.27 12.08 40.63
CA VAL A 20 6.37 11.37 39.92
C VAL A 20 5.84 10.28 38.99
N GLN A 21 4.80 9.53 39.39
CA GLN A 21 4.19 8.52 38.52
C GLN A 21 3.61 9.16 37.25
N PHE A 22 2.80 10.18 37.40
CA PHE A 22 2.18 10.88 36.28
C PHE A 22 3.23 11.52 35.35
N THR A 23 4.22 12.21 35.92
CA THR A 23 5.29 12.85 35.15
C THR A 23 6.14 11.83 34.40
N SER A 24 6.49 10.70 35.07
CA SER A 24 7.24 9.62 34.41
C SER A 24 6.44 8.97 33.28
N PHE A 25 5.14 8.78 33.47
CA PHE A 25 4.25 8.29 32.43
C PHE A 25 4.26 9.21 31.21
N ILE A 26 4.11 10.54 31.40
CA ILE A 26 4.14 11.52 30.29
C ILE A 26 5.47 11.42 29.54
N ILE A 27 6.60 11.46 30.24
CA ILE A 27 7.94 11.42 29.61
C ILE A 27 8.11 10.15 28.78
N LEU A 28 7.78 8.99 29.36
CA LEU A 28 7.92 7.71 28.68
C LEU A 28 6.99 7.61 27.47
N SER A 29 5.78 8.14 27.56
CA SER A 29 4.83 8.18 26.45
C SER A 29 5.33 9.07 25.29
N ILE A 30 5.85 10.25 25.60
CA ILE A 30 6.45 11.16 24.61
C ILE A 30 7.63 10.49 23.90
N LEU A 31 8.50 9.81 24.66
CA LEU A 31 9.65 9.10 24.09
C LEU A 31 9.20 7.97 23.14
N CYS A 32 8.17 7.20 23.48
CA CYS A 32 7.60 6.20 22.58
C CYS A 32 7.07 6.84 21.28
N SER A 33 6.32 7.92 21.39
CA SER A 33 5.74 8.62 20.22
C SER A 33 6.81 9.26 19.32
N ILE A 34 7.85 9.85 19.90
CA ILE A 34 8.97 10.39 19.13
C ILE A 34 9.73 9.27 18.43
N PHE A 35 10.02 8.18 19.17
CA PHE A 35 10.81 7.09 18.61
C PHE A 35 10.11 6.38 17.47
N VAL A 36 8.78 6.17 17.54
CA VAL A 36 8.05 5.56 16.43
C VAL A 36 8.13 6.42 15.17
N ARG A 37 8.07 7.75 15.25
CA ARG A 37 8.22 8.65 14.09
C ARG A 37 9.64 8.67 13.53
N ILE A 38 10.65 8.65 14.40
CA ILE A 38 12.06 8.55 13.95
C ILE A 38 12.29 7.23 13.21
N TYR A 39 11.79 6.13 13.78
CA TYR A 39 11.97 4.79 13.22
C TYR A 39 11.24 4.62 11.88
N THR A 40 10.06 5.21 11.72
CA THR A 40 9.21 5.07 10.53
C THR A 40 9.53 6.14 9.48
N SER A 41 9.03 7.35 9.66
CA SER A 41 9.12 8.44 8.68
C SER A 41 10.38 9.30 8.77
N GLY A 42 11.21 9.12 9.81
CA GLY A 42 12.38 9.97 10.07
C GLY A 42 12.03 11.41 10.46
N ASN A 43 10.77 11.69 10.83
CA ASN A 43 10.27 13.05 11.04
C ASN A 43 10.38 13.49 12.51
N LEU A 44 11.04 14.62 12.73
CA LEU A 44 11.16 15.32 14.03
C LEU A 44 10.45 16.67 14.05
N ALA A 45 9.45 16.90 13.19
CA ALA A 45 8.71 18.16 13.13
C ALA A 45 8.09 18.54 14.47
N PHE A 46 7.87 19.85 14.67
CA PHE A 46 7.30 20.40 15.90
C PHE A 46 5.83 20.07 16.09
N ASN A 47 5.05 20.10 15.01
CA ASN A 47 3.59 19.95 15.07
C ASN A 47 3.12 18.71 15.82
N PRO A 48 3.60 17.48 15.51
CA PRO A 48 3.15 16.28 16.21
C PRO A 48 3.61 16.25 17.69
N LEU A 49 4.68 16.95 18.06
CA LEU A 49 5.12 17.03 19.46
C LEU A 49 4.07 17.65 20.37
N VAL A 50 3.30 18.64 19.87
CA VAL A 50 2.21 19.25 20.63
C VAL A 50 1.18 18.19 21.04
N PHE A 51 0.82 17.29 20.11
CA PHE A 51 -0.12 16.20 20.36
C PHE A 51 0.50 15.07 21.17
N ASP A 52 1.76 14.74 20.95
CA ASP A 52 2.51 13.75 21.75
C ASP A 52 2.63 14.17 23.23
N ILE A 53 2.59 15.47 23.53
CA ILE A 53 2.57 16.00 24.88
C ILE A 53 1.14 16.02 25.44
N CYS A 54 0.17 16.58 24.73
CA CYS A 54 -1.17 16.75 25.26
C CYS A 54 -1.95 15.43 25.43
N MET A 55 -1.78 14.46 24.54
CA MET A 55 -2.52 13.20 24.63
C MET A 55 -2.19 12.39 25.88
N PRO A 56 -0.91 12.16 26.26
CA PRO A 56 -0.58 11.54 27.54
C PRO A 56 -1.10 12.36 28.75
N ILE A 57 -1.12 13.69 28.69
CA ILE A 57 -1.69 14.53 29.74
C ILE A 57 -3.20 14.27 29.87
N LEU A 58 -3.94 14.29 28.76
CA LEU A 58 -5.38 14.07 28.74
C LEU A 58 -5.77 12.68 29.27
N PHE A 59 -5.14 11.63 28.73
CA PHE A 59 -5.43 10.25 29.20
C PHE A 59 -4.91 10.03 30.61
N GLY A 60 -3.69 10.50 30.90
CA GLY A 60 -3.09 10.35 32.22
C GLY A 60 -3.87 11.07 33.31
N ALA A 61 -4.55 12.20 33.03
CA ALA A 61 -5.34 12.95 33.98
C ALA A 61 -6.36 12.08 34.74
N PHE A 62 -6.95 11.10 34.07
CA PHE A 62 -7.92 10.19 34.69
C PHE A 62 -7.34 9.38 35.86
N CYS A 63 -6.01 9.25 35.98
CA CYS A 63 -5.40 8.57 37.13
C CYS A 63 -5.78 9.24 38.46
N TYR A 64 -6.02 10.56 38.47
CA TYR A 64 -6.37 11.32 39.69
C TYR A 64 -7.78 11.03 40.22
N LEU A 65 -8.62 10.33 39.46
CA LEU A 65 -9.88 9.80 39.95
C LEU A 65 -9.72 8.53 40.79
N PHE A 66 -8.52 7.94 40.79
CA PHE A 66 -8.16 6.77 41.60
C PHE A 66 -7.34 7.17 42.83
N ARG A 67 -7.39 6.31 43.85
CA ARG A 67 -6.51 6.46 45.01
C ARG A 67 -5.03 6.37 44.59
N PRO A 68 -4.09 7.10 45.20
CA PRO A 68 -2.68 7.16 44.80
C PRO A 68 -2.02 5.79 44.54
N LYS A 69 -2.28 4.78 45.40
CA LYS A 69 -1.78 3.42 45.18
C LYS A 69 -2.31 2.72 43.90
N LYS A 70 -3.49 3.13 43.39
CA LYS A 70 -4.10 2.56 42.19
C LYS A 70 -3.78 3.35 40.91
N GLN A 71 -3.25 4.55 41.02
CA GLN A 71 -2.87 5.41 39.88
C GLN A 71 -1.86 4.71 38.97
N PHE A 72 -0.89 4.01 39.57
CA PHE A 72 0.09 3.21 38.83
C PHE A 72 -0.56 2.21 37.88
N GLY A 73 -1.52 1.42 38.37
CA GLY A 73 -2.17 0.39 37.55
C GLY A 73 -2.84 0.97 36.30
N TYR A 74 -3.53 2.08 36.47
CA TYR A 74 -4.16 2.77 35.35
C TYR A 74 -3.13 3.32 34.34
N LEU A 75 -2.13 4.06 34.79
CA LEU A 75 -1.08 4.63 33.94
C LEU A 75 -0.24 3.54 33.26
N PHE A 76 -0.01 2.43 33.97
CA PHE A 76 0.71 1.29 33.41
C PHE A 76 -0.04 0.62 32.23
N ILE A 77 -1.37 0.46 32.37
CA ILE A 77 -2.20 -0.07 31.28
C ILE A 77 -2.14 0.89 30.10
N CYS A 78 -2.28 2.20 30.30
CA CYS A 78 -2.17 3.20 29.23
C CYS A 78 -0.81 3.11 28.51
N LEU A 79 0.28 2.96 29.28
CA LEU A 79 1.62 2.87 28.71
C LEU A 79 1.86 1.57 27.93
N ILE A 80 1.32 0.43 28.41
CA ILE A 80 1.37 -0.84 27.66
C ILE A 80 0.60 -0.71 26.34
N VAL A 81 -0.61 -0.16 26.37
CA VAL A 81 -1.41 0.04 25.14
C VAL A 81 -0.65 0.90 24.13
N LEU A 82 -0.06 2.01 24.57
CA LEU A 82 0.76 2.85 23.72
C LEU A 82 1.98 2.11 23.15
N SER A 83 2.69 1.35 24.01
CA SER A 83 3.84 0.55 23.57
C SER A 83 3.45 -0.48 22.50
N LEU A 84 2.33 -1.17 22.66
CA LEU A 84 1.82 -2.12 21.67
C LEU A 84 1.43 -1.42 20.36
N VAL A 85 0.77 -0.27 20.43
CA VAL A 85 0.47 0.56 19.25
C VAL A 85 1.75 0.93 18.50
N CYS A 86 2.79 1.36 19.21
CA CYS A 86 4.07 1.72 18.58
C CYS A 86 4.77 0.50 17.96
N ILE A 87 4.75 -0.67 18.62
CA ILE A 87 5.32 -1.92 18.08
C ILE A 87 4.60 -2.32 16.80
N ILE A 88 3.26 -2.41 16.84
CA ILE A 88 2.44 -2.80 15.68
C ILE A 88 2.70 -1.87 14.50
N ASN A 89 2.73 -0.55 14.74
CA ASN A 89 2.99 0.41 13.68
C ASN A 89 4.41 0.35 13.15
N SER A 90 5.43 0.10 13.99
CA SER A 90 6.81 -0.07 13.54
C SER A 90 6.99 -1.32 12.67
N ILE A 91 6.35 -2.43 13.05
CA ILE A 91 6.35 -3.67 12.25
C ILE A 91 5.61 -3.43 10.94
N TYR A 92 4.39 -2.92 10.99
CA TYR A 92 3.56 -2.67 9.81
C TYR A 92 4.23 -1.72 8.82
N TYR A 93 4.87 -0.66 9.32
CA TYR A 93 5.57 0.32 8.49
C TYR A 93 6.76 -0.31 7.75
N SER A 94 7.44 -1.30 8.34
CA SER A 94 8.55 -2.02 7.69
C SER A 94 8.10 -2.82 6.46
N PHE A 95 6.79 -3.18 6.37
CA PHE A 95 6.22 -3.89 5.22
C PHE A 95 5.63 -2.94 4.18
N TYR A 96 4.81 -1.99 4.64
CA TYR A 96 3.89 -1.25 3.79
C TYR A 96 4.27 0.22 3.63
N SER A 97 5.37 0.67 4.25
CA SER A 97 5.77 2.09 4.30
C SER A 97 4.59 3.02 4.66
N SER A 98 3.70 2.52 5.52
CA SER A 98 2.49 3.18 5.98
C SER A 98 2.15 2.75 7.41
N TYR A 99 1.26 3.48 8.08
CA TYR A 99 0.82 3.15 9.44
C TYR A 99 -0.37 2.19 9.42
N ALA A 100 -0.44 1.30 10.43
CA ALA A 100 -1.49 0.32 10.58
C ALA A 100 -2.86 0.95 10.84
N SER A 101 -3.92 0.32 10.34
CA SER A 101 -5.31 0.70 10.56
C SER A 101 -6.04 -0.36 11.41
N PHE A 102 -6.96 0.06 12.25
CA PHE A 102 -7.87 -0.83 13.00
C PHE A 102 -8.75 -1.69 12.09
N SER A 103 -9.01 -1.24 10.86
CA SER A 103 -9.75 -2.04 9.87
C SER A 103 -9.07 -3.39 9.56
N LEU A 104 -7.74 -3.50 9.75
CA LEU A 104 -7.01 -4.75 9.58
C LEU A 104 -7.39 -5.81 10.64
N LEU A 105 -8.01 -5.42 11.77
CA LEU A 105 -8.50 -6.38 12.76
C LEU A 105 -9.57 -7.33 12.20
N SER A 106 -10.36 -6.89 11.22
CA SER A 106 -11.33 -7.74 10.53
C SER A 106 -10.66 -8.83 9.67
N SER A 107 -9.38 -8.64 9.31
CA SER A 107 -8.58 -9.59 8.52
C SER A 107 -7.64 -10.45 9.38
N LEU A 108 -7.68 -10.34 10.72
CA LEU A 108 -6.80 -11.11 11.62
C LEU A 108 -6.92 -12.63 11.45
N GLY A 109 -8.10 -13.15 11.06
CA GLY A 109 -8.28 -14.57 10.74
C GLY A 109 -7.43 -15.05 9.56
N GLN A 110 -6.98 -14.13 8.71
CA GLN A 110 -6.12 -14.39 7.55
C GLN A 110 -4.63 -14.14 7.87
N ALA A 111 -4.34 -13.42 8.95
CA ALA A 111 -2.98 -13.09 9.35
C ALA A 111 -2.11 -14.33 9.71
N SER A 112 -2.75 -15.44 10.09
CA SER A 112 -2.03 -16.71 10.33
C SER A 112 -1.35 -17.27 9.07
N GLU A 113 -1.78 -16.85 7.89
CA GLU A 113 -1.23 -17.31 6.61
C GLU A 113 0.01 -16.51 6.16
N VAL A 114 0.27 -15.34 6.79
CA VAL A 114 1.42 -14.47 6.52
C VAL A 114 2.37 -14.35 7.71
N THR A 115 2.24 -15.23 8.72
CA THR A 115 3.05 -15.18 9.95
C THR A 115 4.54 -15.27 9.66
N ASP A 116 4.97 -16.11 8.74
CA ASP A 116 6.40 -16.32 8.45
C ASP A 116 7.02 -15.05 7.83
N ALA A 117 6.31 -14.38 6.92
CA ALA A 117 6.72 -13.09 6.39
C ALA A 117 6.85 -12.02 7.49
N ILE A 118 5.97 -12.04 8.49
CA ILE A 118 6.04 -11.13 9.63
C ILE A 118 7.30 -11.42 10.46
N PHE A 119 7.58 -12.69 10.78
CA PHE A 119 8.76 -13.06 11.57
C PHE A 119 10.07 -12.66 10.90
N GLU A 120 10.17 -12.74 9.60
CA GLU A 120 11.37 -12.38 8.86
C GLU A 120 11.73 -10.88 8.96
N LYS A 121 10.75 -10.00 8.99
CA LYS A 121 10.96 -8.54 9.11
C LYS A 121 10.99 -8.03 10.55
N LEU A 122 10.80 -8.92 11.54
CA LEU A 122 10.92 -8.53 12.94
C LEU A 122 12.37 -8.17 13.28
N ARG A 123 12.56 -6.97 13.84
CA ARG A 123 13.84 -6.49 14.33
C ARG A 123 13.73 -6.18 15.82
N LEU A 124 14.75 -6.54 16.60
CA LEU A 124 14.76 -6.30 18.04
C LEU A 124 14.52 -4.84 18.41
N ILE A 125 14.93 -3.89 17.56
CA ILE A 125 14.71 -2.46 17.77
C ILE A 125 13.23 -2.09 17.84
N GLN A 126 12.33 -2.82 17.16
CA GLN A 126 10.88 -2.59 17.19
C GLN A 126 10.25 -2.90 18.56
N PHE A 127 10.96 -3.61 19.45
CA PHE A 127 10.50 -3.91 20.80
C PHE A 127 11.05 -2.94 21.85
N ILE A 128 11.79 -1.91 21.46
CA ILE A 128 12.37 -0.92 22.38
C ILE A 128 11.30 -0.22 23.21
N TYR A 129 10.08 -0.11 22.70
CA TYR A 129 8.94 0.49 23.40
C TYR A 129 8.57 -0.24 24.70
N LEU A 130 8.92 -1.55 24.82
CA LEU A 130 8.70 -2.33 26.04
C LEU A 130 9.62 -1.87 27.19
N LEU A 131 10.68 -1.11 26.90
CA LEU A 131 11.48 -0.48 27.95
C LEU A 131 10.68 0.53 28.76
N ALA A 132 9.71 1.22 28.15
CA ALA A 132 8.92 2.23 28.85
C ALA A 132 8.09 1.63 30.02
N PRO A 133 7.24 0.59 29.83
CA PRO A 133 6.56 -0.04 30.96
C PRO A 133 7.51 -0.70 31.96
N VAL A 134 8.65 -1.24 31.52
CA VAL A 134 9.67 -1.81 32.43
C VAL A 134 10.27 -0.71 33.32
N LEU A 135 10.71 0.39 32.75
CA LEU A 135 11.22 1.54 33.50
C LEU A 135 10.15 2.11 34.45
N PHE A 136 8.91 2.16 34.03
CA PHE A 136 7.80 2.63 34.85
C PHE A 136 7.56 1.75 36.08
N ILE A 137 7.69 0.40 35.95
CA ILE A 137 7.64 -0.54 37.06
C ILE A 137 8.80 -0.27 38.06
N ILE A 138 10.01 -0.04 37.53
CA ILE A 138 11.19 0.22 38.36
C ILE A 138 11.02 1.51 39.19
N ILE A 139 10.50 2.58 38.53
CA ILE A 139 10.19 3.85 39.17
C ILE A 139 9.16 3.64 40.29
N ASN A 140 8.05 2.95 39.97
CA ASN A 140 7.01 2.68 40.96
C ASN A 140 7.51 1.87 42.18
N ARG A 141 8.36 0.84 41.97
CA ARG A 141 8.96 0.08 43.03
C ARG A 141 9.85 0.94 43.94
N LYS A 142 10.60 1.90 43.38
CA LYS A 142 11.43 2.84 44.17
C LYS A 142 10.57 3.78 44.99
N LEU A 143 9.43 4.27 44.43
CA LEU A 143 8.49 5.12 45.15
C LEU A 143 7.79 4.39 46.29
N SER A 144 7.39 3.14 46.09
CA SER A 144 6.74 2.30 47.10
C SER A 144 7.62 2.05 48.34
N ARG A 145 8.95 2.13 48.22
CA ARG A 145 9.92 1.95 49.31
C ARG A 145 10.16 3.23 50.14
N ARG A 146 9.53 4.40 49.82
CA ARG A 146 9.84 5.71 50.38
C ARG A 146 8.66 6.40 51.09
N ASP A 147 7.67 5.66 51.53
CA ASP A 147 6.43 6.18 52.14
C ASP A 147 5.74 7.29 51.31
N TYR A 148 6.08 7.36 50.01
CA TYR A 148 5.61 8.35 49.07
C TYR A 148 4.09 8.40 49.01
N PHE A 149 3.42 7.25 49.00
CA PHE A 149 1.98 7.16 48.89
C PHE A 149 1.21 7.65 50.11
N GLU A 150 1.74 7.49 51.30
CA GLU A 150 1.13 8.02 52.51
C GLU A 150 1.18 9.53 52.57
N PHE A 151 2.29 10.08 52.10
CA PHE A 151 2.49 11.52 52.04
C PHE A 151 1.54 12.18 51.02
N ILE A 152 1.37 11.65 49.81
CA ILE A 152 0.52 12.18 48.77
C ILE A 152 -0.96 12.10 49.17
N THR A 153 -1.39 10.98 49.78
CA THR A 153 -2.79 10.80 50.21
C THR A 153 -3.26 11.92 51.19
N LYS A 154 -2.34 12.55 51.89
CA LYS A 154 -2.63 13.64 52.85
C LYS A 154 -2.72 15.01 52.20
N ILE A 155 -2.18 15.19 50.97
CA ILE A 155 -1.99 16.51 50.36
C ILE A 155 -2.87 16.69 49.12
N GLU A 156 -3.25 15.60 48.45
CA GLU A 156 -3.86 15.65 47.11
C GLU A 156 -5.41 15.64 47.16
N ASP A 157 -6.02 16.73 46.66
CA ASP A 157 -7.40 16.70 46.20
C ASP A 157 -7.43 16.21 44.76
N GLY A 158 -7.59 14.89 44.58
CA GLY A 158 -7.54 14.22 43.29
C GLY A 158 -8.52 14.77 42.26
N LYS A 159 -9.74 15.15 42.68
CA LYS A 159 -10.74 15.74 41.76
C LYS A 159 -10.34 17.14 41.30
N LYS A 160 -9.71 17.93 42.14
CA LYS A 160 -9.20 19.25 41.80
C LYS A 160 -8.02 19.13 40.85
N THR A 161 -7.07 18.24 41.14
CA THR A 161 -5.90 17.96 40.31
C THR A 161 -6.35 17.43 38.94
N PHE A 162 -7.31 16.51 38.89
CA PHE A 162 -7.91 16.04 37.65
C PHE A 162 -8.38 17.18 36.75
N LYS A 163 -9.19 18.13 37.30
CA LYS A 163 -9.73 19.25 36.54
C LYS A 163 -8.62 20.15 35.97
N TYR A 164 -7.60 20.46 36.79
CA TYR A 164 -6.50 21.30 36.34
C TYR A 164 -5.64 20.61 35.25
N VAL A 165 -5.28 19.35 35.45
CA VAL A 165 -4.47 18.61 34.49
C VAL A 165 -5.24 18.40 33.18
N LEU A 166 -6.52 18.05 33.26
CA LEU A 166 -7.39 17.94 32.08
C LEU A 166 -7.51 19.27 31.34
N GLY A 167 -7.69 20.40 32.08
CA GLY A 167 -7.76 21.73 31.50
C GLY A 167 -6.46 22.12 30.78
N ILE A 168 -5.30 21.82 31.36
CA ILE A 168 -3.99 22.05 30.73
C ILE A 168 -3.88 21.21 29.44
N GLY A 169 -4.18 19.92 29.52
CA GLY A 169 -4.15 19.03 28.34
C GLY A 169 -5.08 19.50 27.21
N ALA A 170 -6.32 19.91 27.58
CA ALA A 170 -7.31 20.45 26.64
C ALA A 170 -6.84 21.77 26.00
N SER A 171 -6.19 22.65 26.77
CA SER A 171 -5.66 23.91 26.24
C SER A 171 -4.52 23.68 25.25
N ILE A 172 -3.61 22.73 25.54
CA ILE A 172 -2.52 22.37 24.62
C ILE A 172 -3.10 21.71 23.35
N PHE A 173 -4.11 20.85 23.50
CA PHE A 173 -4.80 20.22 22.37
C PHE A 173 -5.47 21.28 21.47
N ALA A 174 -6.21 22.21 22.06
CA ALA A 174 -6.85 23.31 21.33
C ALA A 174 -5.83 24.18 20.59
N PHE A 175 -4.69 24.47 21.23
CA PHE A 175 -3.58 25.17 20.58
C PHE A 175 -3.03 24.35 19.40
N GLY A 176 -2.78 23.06 19.60
CA GLY A 176 -2.35 22.15 18.52
C GLY A 176 -3.32 22.15 17.34
N CYS A 177 -4.63 22.09 17.62
CA CYS A 177 -5.66 22.17 16.58
C CYS A 177 -5.64 23.51 15.82
N ALA A 178 -5.42 24.62 16.52
CA ALA A 178 -5.43 25.95 15.93
C ALA A 178 -4.26 26.24 14.99
N ILE A 179 -3.12 25.57 15.18
CA ILE A 179 -1.94 25.74 14.32
C ILE A 179 -1.93 24.82 13.11
N MET A 180 -2.86 23.85 13.00
CA MET A 180 -2.94 22.94 11.86
C MET A 180 -3.61 23.61 10.66
N ASN A 181 -3.01 23.42 9.49
CA ASN A 181 -3.58 23.88 8.22
C ASN A 181 -4.70 22.95 7.71
N GLY A 182 -5.46 23.41 6.72
CA GLY A 182 -6.56 22.64 6.12
C GLY A 182 -6.14 21.31 5.52
N GLY A 183 -4.93 21.23 4.95
CA GLY A 183 -4.37 19.98 4.40
C GLY A 183 -4.13 18.91 5.47
N ALA A 184 -3.61 19.31 6.64
CA ALA A 184 -3.42 18.42 7.78
C ALA A 184 -4.76 17.85 8.27
N TRP A 185 -5.77 18.68 8.44
CA TRP A 185 -7.12 18.25 8.82
C TRP A 185 -7.75 17.32 7.79
N SER A 186 -7.60 17.64 6.49
CA SER A 186 -8.06 16.77 5.40
C SER A 186 -7.40 15.39 5.46
N SER A 187 -6.08 15.35 5.65
CA SER A 187 -5.34 14.08 5.75
C SER A 187 -5.76 13.25 6.96
N LEU A 188 -5.98 13.88 8.13
CA LEU A 188 -6.43 13.18 9.33
C LEU A 188 -7.83 12.59 9.15
N THR A 189 -8.78 13.38 8.67
CA THR A 189 -10.20 12.99 8.58
C THR A 189 -10.46 11.99 7.47
N LYS A 190 -9.78 12.12 6.33
CA LYS A 190 -9.95 11.27 5.14
C LYS A 190 -8.97 10.09 5.08
N GLN A 191 -7.87 10.17 5.82
CA GLN A 191 -6.80 9.15 5.92
C GLN A 191 -6.22 8.67 4.58
N TRP A 192 -6.32 9.49 3.54
CA TRP A 192 -5.71 9.19 2.25
C TRP A 192 -4.17 9.17 2.32
N ASN A 193 -3.57 9.86 3.31
CA ASN A 193 -2.14 9.81 3.59
C ASN A 193 -1.89 9.64 5.10
N ARG A 194 -1.74 8.40 5.55
CA ARG A 194 -1.54 8.05 6.95
C ARG A 194 -0.23 8.60 7.51
N GLU A 195 0.83 8.59 6.68
CA GLU A 195 2.14 9.14 7.09
C GLU A 195 2.05 10.65 7.34
N TYR A 196 1.39 11.39 6.44
CA TYR A 196 1.16 12.82 6.62
C TYR A 196 0.33 13.11 7.89
N ALA A 197 -0.71 12.32 8.15
CA ALA A 197 -1.53 12.49 9.36
C ALA A 197 -0.70 12.27 10.63
N VAL A 198 0.12 11.22 10.71
CA VAL A 198 0.99 10.96 11.87
C VAL A 198 2.06 12.06 12.02
N ASN A 199 2.62 12.54 10.92
CA ASN A 199 3.64 13.59 10.93
C ASN A 199 3.11 14.98 11.35
N HIS A 200 1.79 15.17 11.39
CA HIS A 200 1.17 16.41 11.87
C HIS A 200 0.50 16.25 13.25
N PHE A 201 -0.20 15.14 13.50
CA PHE A 201 -1.00 14.93 14.70
C PHE A 201 -0.42 13.89 15.69
N GLY A 202 0.68 13.22 15.34
CA GLY A 202 1.26 12.16 16.16
C GLY A 202 0.47 10.85 16.09
N ILE A 203 1.10 9.77 16.60
CA ILE A 203 0.57 8.41 16.48
C ILE A 203 -0.75 8.21 17.24
N VAL A 204 -0.90 8.81 18.43
CA VAL A 204 -2.08 8.59 19.29
C VAL A 204 -3.33 9.20 18.65
N VAL A 205 -3.25 10.44 18.17
CA VAL A 205 -4.39 11.12 17.52
C VAL A 205 -4.77 10.39 16.23
N TYR A 206 -3.78 9.99 15.44
CA TYR A 206 -4.01 9.19 14.24
C TYR A 206 -4.77 7.89 14.57
N GLN A 207 -4.31 7.11 15.55
CA GLN A 207 -4.94 5.83 15.90
C GLN A 207 -6.36 5.99 16.45
N ILE A 208 -6.62 7.02 17.25
CA ILE A 208 -7.98 7.33 17.72
C ILE A 208 -8.90 7.64 16.55
N ASN A 209 -8.42 8.51 15.64
CA ASN A 209 -9.19 8.87 14.45
C ASN A 209 -9.43 7.65 13.52
N ASP A 210 -8.42 6.79 13.35
CA ASP A 210 -8.53 5.55 12.58
C ASP A 210 -9.54 4.58 13.20
N PHE A 211 -9.51 4.40 14.53
CA PHE A 211 -10.51 3.62 15.25
C PHE A 211 -11.93 4.16 15.03
N ILE A 212 -12.13 5.48 15.17
CA ILE A 212 -13.41 6.13 14.90
C ILE A 212 -13.82 5.90 13.43
N ASN A 213 -12.90 6.04 12.48
CA ASN A 213 -13.17 5.83 11.07
C ASN A 213 -13.48 4.36 10.73
N THR A 214 -12.86 3.41 11.41
CA THR A 214 -13.15 1.98 11.26
C THR A 214 -14.55 1.62 11.77
N LEU A 215 -15.02 2.28 12.81
CA LEU A 215 -16.40 2.13 13.30
C LEU A 215 -17.42 2.83 12.38
N LYS A 216 -16.99 3.82 11.62
CA LYS A 216 -17.84 4.63 10.75
C LYS A 216 -18.56 3.87 9.61
N PRO A 217 -18.05 2.80 8.96
CA PRO A 217 -18.84 2.09 7.94
C PRO A 217 -20.21 1.66 8.45
N THR A 218 -20.32 1.37 9.74
CA THR A 218 -21.59 1.04 10.40
C THR A 218 -22.39 2.30 10.81
N ILE A 219 -21.73 3.43 11.02
CA ILE A 219 -22.34 4.68 11.51
C ILE A 219 -22.52 5.69 10.36
N ASN A 220 -21.70 5.64 9.32
CA ASN A 220 -21.52 6.72 8.32
C ASN A 220 -22.42 6.67 7.11
N SER A 221 -23.37 5.76 7.03
CA SER A 221 -24.45 6.00 6.04
C SER A 221 -25.21 7.30 6.33
N TRP A 222 -24.95 7.98 7.45
CA TRP A 222 -25.72 9.11 7.94
C TRP A 222 -24.95 10.42 8.08
N VAL A 223 -23.62 10.42 8.19
CA VAL A 223 -22.84 11.65 8.40
C VAL A 223 -21.89 11.88 7.22
N GLY A 224 -22.05 13.00 6.54
CA GLY A 224 -21.22 13.38 5.38
C GLY A 224 -21.73 12.86 4.03
N TYR A 225 -22.83 12.09 4.01
CA TYR A 225 -23.43 11.58 2.77
C TYR A 225 -23.74 12.71 1.77
N ASP A 226 -24.41 13.79 2.22
CA ASP A 226 -24.81 14.88 1.32
C ASP A 226 -23.60 15.58 0.70
N VAL A 227 -22.52 15.77 1.47
CA VAL A 227 -21.28 16.37 0.97
C VAL A 227 -20.61 15.43 -0.05
N ALA A 228 -20.51 14.15 0.28
CA ALA A 228 -19.92 13.16 -0.62
C ALA A 228 -20.77 12.98 -1.90
N TYR A 229 -22.10 12.95 -1.75
CA TYR A 229 -23.02 12.85 -2.90
C TYR A 229 -22.94 14.10 -3.81
N LYS A 230 -22.85 15.29 -3.22
CA LYS A 230 -22.64 16.51 -3.98
C LYS A 230 -21.33 16.48 -4.76
N LYS A 231 -20.20 16.11 -4.10
CA LYS A 231 -18.91 15.99 -4.79
C LYS A 231 -18.94 14.95 -5.92
N PHE A 232 -19.61 13.82 -5.68
CA PHE A 232 -19.82 12.80 -6.70
C PHE A 232 -20.59 13.35 -7.90
N THR A 233 -21.71 14.03 -7.69
CA THR A 233 -22.49 14.61 -8.78
C THR A 233 -21.73 15.70 -9.51
N ASP A 234 -21.13 16.65 -8.78
CA ASP A 234 -20.33 17.74 -9.36
C ASP A 234 -19.16 17.19 -10.20
N TYR A 235 -18.51 16.10 -9.74
CA TYR A 235 -17.42 15.49 -10.49
C TYR A 235 -17.87 14.92 -11.82
N TYR A 236 -18.96 14.12 -11.86
CA TYR A 236 -19.42 13.49 -13.09
C TYR A 236 -20.20 14.44 -14.01
N GLU A 237 -20.78 15.52 -13.49
CA GLU A 237 -21.37 16.59 -14.30
C GLU A 237 -20.30 17.43 -15.00
N ASN A 238 -19.20 17.74 -14.32
CA ASN A 238 -18.09 18.54 -14.87
C ASN A 238 -17.12 17.72 -15.72
N ASN A 239 -16.97 16.43 -15.41
CA ASN A 239 -16.10 15.49 -16.12
C ASN A 239 -16.95 14.47 -16.88
N THR A 240 -17.71 14.94 -17.88
CA THR A 240 -18.47 14.03 -18.76
C THR A 240 -17.47 13.07 -19.41
N ILE A 241 -17.42 11.82 -18.91
CA ILE A 241 -16.58 10.79 -19.48
C ILE A 241 -17.13 10.48 -20.86
N LYS A 242 -16.42 10.91 -21.90
CA LYS A 242 -16.78 10.60 -23.29
C LYS A 242 -16.26 9.22 -23.65
N LYS A 243 -16.96 8.51 -24.50
CA LYS A 243 -16.41 7.33 -25.15
C LYS A 243 -15.22 7.77 -25.99
N SER A 244 -14.07 7.10 -25.76
CA SER A 244 -12.89 7.32 -26.59
C SER A 244 -13.14 6.86 -28.03
N ASP A 245 -12.60 7.58 -29.00
CA ASP A 245 -12.58 7.20 -30.40
C ASP A 245 -11.14 7.30 -30.92
N ASN A 246 -10.45 6.14 -30.96
CA ASN A 246 -9.08 6.03 -31.43
C ASN A 246 -8.88 4.71 -32.18
N GLU A 247 -7.66 4.46 -32.66
CA GLU A 247 -7.30 3.26 -33.45
C GLU A 247 -7.60 1.92 -32.78
N TYR A 248 -7.76 1.91 -31.45
CA TYR A 248 -8.06 0.71 -30.66
C TYR A 248 -9.54 0.54 -30.34
N THR A 249 -10.40 1.49 -30.71
CA THR A 249 -11.85 1.45 -30.43
C THR A 249 -12.49 0.21 -31.09
N ASN A 250 -13.13 -0.63 -30.26
CA ASN A 250 -13.77 -1.89 -30.65
C ASN A 250 -12.86 -2.93 -31.30
N LYS A 251 -11.52 -2.80 -31.16
CA LYS A 251 -10.53 -3.70 -31.79
C LYS A 251 -10.73 -5.16 -31.38
N PHE A 252 -11.17 -5.40 -30.14
CA PHE A 252 -11.39 -6.73 -29.56
C PHE A 252 -12.87 -7.02 -29.25
N LEU A 253 -13.79 -6.42 -30.00
CA LEU A 253 -15.24 -6.48 -29.72
C LEU A 253 -15.79 -7.90 -29.54
N ASP A 254 -15.27 -8.86 -30.30
CA ASP A 254 -15.73 -10.25 -30.31
C ASP A 254 -14.68 -11.24 -29.81
N TYR A 255 -13.65 -10.76 -29.13
CA TYR A 255 -12.62 -11.60 -28.53
C TYR A 255 -12.99 -11.99 -27.11
N ASN A 256 -12.50 -13.15 -26.68
CA ASN A 256 -12.42 -13.51 -25.28
C ASN A 256 -11.28 -12.75 -24.62
N VAL A 257 -11.31 -12.62 -23.29
CA VAL A 257 -10.22 -12.00 -22.56
C VAL A 257 -9.88 -12.77 -21.27
N VAL A 258 -8.59 -12.98 -21.04
CA VAL A 258 -8.06 -13.56 -19.81
C VAL A 258 -7.03 -12.61 -19.22
N PHE A 259 -7.32 -12.10 -18.04
CA PHE A 259 -6.39 -11.35 -17.23
C PHE A 259 -5.48 -12.31 -16.46
N VAL A 260 -4.19 -12.11 -16.52
CA VAL A 260 -3.19 -12.85 -15.76
C VAL A 260 -2.54 -11.89 -14.78
N HIS A 261 -3.00 -11.97 -13.54
CA HIS A 261 -2.53 -11.20 -12.40
C HIS A 261 -1.25 -11.86 -11.86
N MET A 262 -0.11 -11.23 -12.10
CA MET A 262 1.20 -11.77 -11.74
C MET A 262 1.67 -11.17 -10.41
N GLU A 263 1.76 -12.01 -9.39
CA GLU A 263 2.17 -11.63 -8.04
C GLU A 263 3.57 -11.01 -8.02
N SER A 264 3.67 -9.78 -7.51
CA SER A 264 4.93 -9.05 -7.24
C SER A 264 5.90 -8.92 -8.43
N ILE A 265 5.42 -8.94 -9.68
CA ILE A 265 6.28 -8.80 -10.88
C ILE A 265 6.47 -7.32 -11.21
N MET A 266 7.73 -6.84 -11.12
CA MET A 266 8.13 -5.47 -11.49
C MET A 266 8.68 -5.39 -12.91
N THR A 267 8.54 -4.22 -13.53
CA THR A 267 9.22 -3.91 -14.82
C THR A 267 10.75 -4.00 -14.72
N PHE A 268 11.31 -3.80 -13.53
CA PHE A 268 12.75 -3.99 -13.23
C PHE A 268 13.31 -5.34 -13.71
N LEU A 269 12.48 -6.39 -13.72
CA LEU A 269 12.90 -7.74 -14.10
C LEU A 269 13.02 -7.95 -15.62
N LEU A 270 12.36 -7.09 -16.43
CA LEU A 270 12.42 -7.22 -17.88
C LEU A 270 13.80 -6.83 -18.40
N ASP A 271 14.29 -7.60 -19.35
CA ASP A 271 15.64 -7.48 -19.94
C ASP A 271 16.79 -7.56 -18.90
N LEU A 272 16.48 -7.99 -17.65
CA LEU A 272 17.49 -8.18 -16.60
C LEU A 272 18.31 -9.45 -16.91
N ASN A 273 19.62 -9.28 -16.98
CA ASN A 273 20.59 -10.35 -17.15
C ASN A 273 21.57 -10.39 -15.98
N ILE A 274 21.72 -11.56 -15.37
CA ILE A 274 22.69 -11.79 -14.30
C ILE A 274 23.55 -12.99 -14.68
N ASN A 275 24.85 -12.79 -14.79
CA ASN A 275 25.83 -13.82 -15.18
C ASN A 275 25.44 -14.56 -16.48
N ASN A 276 24.95 -13.85 -17.48
CA ASN A 276 24.45 -14.35 -18.77
C ASN A 276 23.16 -15.17 -18.68
N VAL A 277 22.44 -15.13 -17.57
CA VAL A 277 21.09 -15.69 -17.43
C VAL A 277 20.08 -14.55 -17.54
N GLU A 278 19.22 -14.62 -18.52
CA GLU A 278 18.05 -13.74 -18.67
C GLU A 278 17.02 -14.14 -17.62
N ILE A 279 16.61 -13.20 -16.76
CA ILE A 279 15.77 -13.51 -15.59
C ILE A 279 14.32 -13.78 -15.98
N THR A 280 13.78 -13.04 -16.94
CA THR A 280 12.38 -13.19 -17.37
C THR A 280 12.27 -13.33 -18.90
N PRO A 281 12.84 -14.40 -19.51
CA PRO A 281 12.87 -14.56 -20.96
C PRO A 281 11.48 -14.69 -21.60
N ASN A 282 10.52 -15.32 -20.90
CA ASN A 282 9.17 -15.50 -21.40
C ASN A 282 8.38 -14.18 -21.36
N LEU A 283 8.49 -13.42 -20.28
CA LEU A 283 7.88 -12.11 -20.14
C LEU A 283 8.47 -11.10 -21.14
N ASN A 284 9.79 -11.14 -21.37
CA ASN A 284 10.47 -10.32 -22.39
C ASN A 284 9.96 -10.63 -23.79
N LYS A 285 9.71 -11.91 -24.09
CA LYS A 285 9.12 -12.32 -25.37
C LYS A 285 7.70 -11.78 -25.52
N LEU A 286 6.86 -11.90 -24.49
CA LEU A 286 5.51 -11.36 -24.49
C LEU A 286 5.51 -9.84 -24.69
N ALA A 287 6.40 -9.11 -24.01
CA ALA A 287 6.55 -7.67 -24.15
C ALA A 287 6.93 -7.27 -25.59
N LYS A 288 7.80 -8.05 -26.25
CA LYS A 288 8.20 -7.79 -27.66
C LYS A 288 7.09 -8.12 -28.66
N GLU A 289 6.29 -9.14 -28.42
CA GLU A 289 5.21 -9.57 -29.34
C GLU A 289 3.88 -8.81 -29.10
N GLY A 290 3.63 -8.35 -27.88
CA GLY A 290 2.39 -7.71 -27.45
C GLY A 290 2.32 -6.20 -27.65
N ILE A 291 1.30 -5.59 -27.01
CA ILE A 291 1.26 -4.17 -26.69
C ILE A 291 1.80 -4.05 -25.26
N TYR A 292 2.98 -3.50 -25.12
CA TYR A 292 3.69 -3.41 -23.85
C TYR A 292 3.66 -1.99 -23.29
N PHE A 293 3.12 -1.82 -22.08
CA PHE A 293 3.08 -0.55 -21.35
C PHE A 293 4.21 -0.58 -20.29
N ASN A 294 5.31 0.08 -20.58
CA ASN A 294 6.53 0.02 -19.76
C ASN A 294 6.54 1.03 -18.60
N ASN A 295 5.57 1.93 -18.53
CA ASN A 295 5.40 2.93 -17.49
C ASN A 295 4.04 2.81 -16.79
N PHE A 296 3.70 1.59 -16.40
CA PHE A 296 2.49 1.25 -15.66
C PHE A 296 2.76 1.20 -14.16
N TYR A 297 2.00 1.96 -13.38
CA TYR A 297 2.25 2.16 -11.96
C TYR A 297 1.13 1.60 -11.08
N PRO A 298 1.46 0.77 -10.07
CA PRO A 298 0.48 0.26 -9.12
C PRO A 298 -0.10 1.37 -8.24
N GLN A 299 -1.44 1.38 -8.12
CA GLN A 299 -2.20 2.33 -7.31
C GLN A 299 -2.88 1.58 -6.16
N ILE A 300 -2.07 1.09 -5.23
CA ILE A 300 -2.49 0.24 -4.12
C ILE A 300 -2.39 0.96 -2.77
N SER A 301 -3.16 0.49 -1.80
CA SER A 301 -3.13 0.91 -0.40
C SER A 301 -2.84 -0.31 0.50
N ALA A 302 -3.64 -0.52 1.55
CA ALA A 302 -3.47 -1.63 2.49
C ALA A 302 -3.83 -3.00 1.91
N GLY A 303 -4.64 -3.05 0.87
CA GLY A 303 -5.14 -4.28 0.27
C GLY A 303 -4.21 -4.93 -0.75
N THR A 304 -3.08 -4.29 -1.11
CA THR A 304 -2.07 -4.81 -2.04
C THR A 304 -2.70 -5.47 -3.28
N SER A 305 -2.59 -6.81 -3.44
CA SER A 305 -3.14 -7.55 -4.59
C SER A 305 -4.66 -7.36 -4.74
N SER A 306 -5.42 -7.34 -3.62
CA SER A 306 -6.87 -7.10 -3.67
C SER A 306 -7.24 -5.67 -4.10
N ASP A 307 -6.38 -4.69 -3.82
CA ASP A 307 -6.57 -3.32 -4.33
C ASP A 307 -6.32 -3.26 -5.83
N THR A 308 -5.34 -4.01 -6.34
CA THR A 308 -5.08 -4.14 -7.78
C THR A 308 -6.28 -4.77 -8.50
N GLU A 309 -6.82 -5.88 -7.96
CA GLU A 309 -8.02 -6.51 -8.50
C GLU A 309 -9.21 -5.54 -8.55
N PHE A 310 -9.41 -4.76 -7.49
CA PHE A 310 -10.46 -3.75 -7.40
C PHE A 310 -10.25 -2.62 -8.41
N THR A 311 -9.08 -2.03 -8.39
CA THR A 311 -8.75 -0.82 -9.17
C THR A 311 -8.79 -1.08 -10.68
N LEU A 312 -8.18 -2.19 -11.13
CA LEU A 312 -8.24 -2.62 -12.52
C LEU A 312 -9.67 -2.91 -12.99
N SER A 313 -10.48 -3.55 -12.13
CA SER A 313 -11.84 -3.95 -12.48
C SER A 313 -12.81 -2.79 -12.58
N THR A 314 -12.68 -1.79 -11.70
CA THR A 314 -13.68 -0.74 -11.49
C THR A 314 -13.26 0.65 -11.98
N SER A 315 -11.95 0.86 -12.17
CA SER A 315 -11.36 2.19 -12.40
C SER A 315 -11.58 3.17 -11.23
N LEU A 316 -11.73 2.64 -10.01
CA LEU A 316 -11.78 3.43 -8.78
C LEU A 316 -10.44 3.29 -8.02
N MET A 317 -10.07 4.33 -7.26
CA MET A 317 -8.93 4.26 -6.35
C MET A 317 -9.27 3.35 -5.17
N PRO A 318 -8.30 2.61 -4.60
CA PRO A 318 -8.55 1.82 -3.40
C PRO A 318 -8.89 2.72 -2.21
N SER A 319 -9.56 2.15 -1.21
CA SER A 319 -9.96 2.89 -0.01
C SER A 319 -8.77 3.46 0.75
N ALA A 320 -8.90 4.69 1.22
CA ALA A 320 -7.93 5.31 2.13
C ALA A 320 -7.89 4.65 3.52
N SER A 321 -8.93 3.89 3.89
CA SER A 321 -9.07 3.22 5.19
C SER A 321 -9.61 1.81 5.02
N GLY A 322 -8.82 0.82 5.44
CA GLY A 322 -9.14 -0.59 5.26
C GLY A 322 -8.95 -1.07 3.82
N THR A 323 -9.37 -2.28 3.57
CA THR A 323 -9.36 -2.88 2.24
C THR A 323 -10.78 -2.94 1.70
N VAL A 324 -10.97 -2.59 0.43
CA VAL A 324 -12.30 -2.59 -0.19
C VAL A 324 -12.90 -4.00 -0.16
N PHE A 325 -12.11 -5.00 -0.47
CA PHE A 325 -12.52 -6.41 -0.49
C PHE A 325 -13.05 -6.93 0.85
N VAL A 326 -12.55 -6.38 1.97
CA VAL A 326 -12.94 -6.82 3.32
C VAL A 326 -14.01 -5.91 3.92
N SER A 327 -13.83 -4.58 3.80
CA SER A 327 -14.65 -3.60 4.52
C SER A 327 -15.86 -3.11 3.73
N TYR A 328 -15.83 -3.22 2.39
CA TYR A 328 -16.83 -2.65 1.50
C TYR A 328 -17.26 -3.61 0.38
N PHE A 329 -17.15 -4.91 0.62
CA PHE A 329 -17.52 -5.95 -0.34
C PHE A 329 -19.01 -5.98 -0.71
N ASP A 330 -19.84 -5.32 0.04
CA ASP A 330 -21.31 -5.26 -0.09
C ASP A 330 -21.82 -4.01 -0.83
N ARG A 331 -20.90 -3.16 -1.33
CA ARG A 331 -21.25 -1.95 -2.07
C ARG A 331 -21.51 -2.26 -3.55
N GLU A 332 -22.27 -1.40 -4.20
CA GLU A 332 -22.48 -1.48 -5.65
C GLU A 332 -21.29 -0.89 -6.41
N TYR A 333 -20.66 -1.70 -7.25
CA TYR A 333 -19.59 -1.27 -8.14
C TYR A 333 -19.96 -1.54 -9.59
N GLU A 334 -19.55 -0.65 -10.50
CA GLU A 334 -19.52 -0.91 -11.93
C GLU A 334 -18.14 -1.44 -12.29
N SER A 335 -18.09 -2.63 -12.88
CA SER A 335 -16.84 -3.33 -13.19
C SER A 335 -16.82 -3.85 -14.63
N ILE A 336 -15.62 -4.08 -15.18
CA ILE A 336 -15.48 -4.64 -16.52
C ILE A 336 -16.14 -6.02 -16.61
N GLN A 337 -16.13 -6.80 -15.54
CA GLN A 337 -16.79 -8.11 -15.45
C GLN A 337 -18.31 -7.97 -15.64
N LYS A 338 -18.94 -7.05 -14.91
CA LYS A 338 -20.38 -6.78 -15.05
C LYS A 338 -20.74 -6.28 -16.46
N LEU A 339 -19.93 -5.38 -17.00
CA LEU A 339 -20.17 -4.83 -18.32
C LEU A 339 -20.06 -5.89 -19.42
N LEU A 340 -19.05 -6.77 -19.36
CA LEU A 340 -18.91 -7.88 -20.30
C LEU A 340 -19.98 -8.97 -20.08
N LYS A 341 -20.33 -9.26 -18.82
CA LYS A 341 -21.45 -10.17 -18.49
C LYS A 341 -22.76 -9.69 -19.11
N ASN A 342 -23.05 -8.39 -19.06
CA ASN A 342 -24.22 -7.79 -19.70
C ASN A 342 -24.22 -7.91 -21.24
N ARG A 343 -23.05 -8.21 -21.83
CA ARG A 343 -22.89 -8.54 -23.26
C ARG A 343 -22.86 -10.05 -23.54
N GLY A 344 -23.24 -10.86 -22.55
CA GLY A 344 -23.33 -12.32 -22.68
C GLY A 344 -21.99 -13.06 -22.51
N TYR A 345 -20.97 -12.44 -21.93
CA TYR A 345 -19.74 -13.13 -21.56
C TYR A 345 -19.98 -13.98 -20.30
N TYR A 346 -19.47 -15.21 -20.31
CA TYR A 346 -19.27 -15.96 -19.10
C TYR A 346 -18.06 -15.41 -18.35
N THR A 347 -18.22 -15.12 -17.05
CA THR A 347 -17.17 -14.44 -16.26
C THR A 347 -16.70 -15.32 -15.11
N PHE A 348 -15.40 -15.51 -14.98
CA PHE A 348 -14.83 -16.39 -13.94
C PHE A 348 -13.51 -15.86 -13.40
N SER A 349 -13.10 -16.38 -12.25
CA SER A 349 -11.78 -16.15 -11.68
C SER A 349 -11.17 -17.46 -11.18
N MET A 350 -9.83 -17.54 -11.14
CA MET A 350 -9.06 -18.71 -10.67
C MET A 350 -7.94 -18.27 -9.73
N HIS A 351 -7.76 -19.00 -8.62
CA HIS A 351 -6.67 -18.75 -7.69
C HIS A 351 -6.30 -20.01 -6.89
N GLY A 352 -5.02 -20.33 -6.81
CA GLY A 352 -4.49 -21.54 -6.14
C GLY A 352 -4.52 -21.49 -4.61
N ASN A 353 -5.23 -20.53 -3.98
CA ASN A 353 -5.34 -20.40 -2.54
C ASN A 353 -6.81 -20.45 -2.07
N LYS A 354 -7.00 -20.39 -0.75
CA LYS A 354 -8.34 -20.42 -0.11
C LYS A 354 -9.23 -19.28 -0.60
N ALA A 355 -10.47 -19.59 -0.87
CA ALA A 355 -11.45 -18.61 -1.35
C ALA A 355 -11.70 -17.44 -0.38
N SER A 356 -11.48 -17.64 0.92
CA SER A 356 -11.63 -16.61 1.95
C SER A 356 -10.47 -15.61 2.00
N MET A 357 -9.31 -15.93 1.40
CA MET A 357 -8.17 -15.00 1.35
C MET A 357 -8.57 -13.71 0.64
N TRP A 358 -8.31 -12.56 1.28
CA TRP A 358 -8.82 -11.26 0.85
C TRP A 358 -10.36 -11.19 0.68
N ASN A 359 -11.13 -12.11 1.31
CA ASN A 359 -12.59 -12.15 1.19
C ASN A 359 -13.08 -12.29 -0.27
N ARG A 360 -12.26 -12.91 -1.15
CA ARG A 360 -12.56 -13.08 -2.59
C ARG A 360 -13.87 -13.81 -2.83
N ASN A 361 -14.21 -14.80 -1.99
CA ASN A 361 -15.47 -15.53 -2.05
C ASN A 361 -16.73 -14.64 -1.92
N LYS A 362 -16.60 -13.43 -1.39
CA LYS A 362 -17.67 -12.42 -1.30
C LYS A 362 -17.51 -11.34 -2.38
N MET A 363 -16.30 -10.87 -2.57
CA MET A 363 -16.04 -9.74 -3.46
C MET A 363 -16.09 -10.12 -4.94
N HIS A 364 -15.58 -11.30 -5.35
CA HIS A 364 -15.61 -11.71 -6.76
C HIS A 364 -17.03 -11.80 -7.32
N PRO A 365 -18.01 -12.45 -6.66
CA PRO A 365 -19.40 -12.39 -7.09
C PRO A 365 -19.95 -10.96 -7.18
N ASN A 366 -19.58 -10.08 -6.25
CA ASN A 366 -19.99 -8.68 -6.28
C ASN A 366 -19.38 -7.91 -7.44
N LEU A 367 -18.14 -8.22 -7.83
CA LEU A 367 -17.51 -7.66 -9.05
C LEU A 367 -18.10 -8.23 -10.35
N GLY A 368 -18.94 -9.26 -10.29
CA GLY A 368 -19.65 -9.82 -11.43
C GLY A 368 -19.09 -11.12 -11.98
N TYR A 369 -18.13 -11.76 -11.31
CA TYR A 369 -17.71 -13.13 -11.64
C TYR A 369 -18.85 -14.10 -11.34
N MET A 370 -19.16 -14.99 -12.28
CA MET A 370 -20.16 -16.03 -12.15
C MET A 370 -19.63 -17.22 -11.37
N ASP A 371 -18.36 -17.59 -11.60
CA ASP A 371 -17.68 -18.66 -10.92
C ASP A 371 -16.32 -18.25 -10.38
N PHE A 372 -15.91 -18.85 -9.25
CA PHE A 372 -14.59 -18.70 -8.66
C PHE A 372 -13.97 -20.07 -8.37
N TYR A 373 -13.00 -20.46 -9.18
CA TYR A 373 -12.18 -21.65 -9.00
C TYR A 373 -11.07 -21.33 -7.99
N SER A 374 -11.27 -21.77 -6.75
CA SER A 374 -10.31 -21.57 -5.66
C SER A 374 -9.51 -22.84 -5.39
N GLN A 375 -8.70 -22.86 -4.34
CA GLN A 375 -7.89 -23.99 -3.93
C GLN A 375 -8.65 -25.34 -3.96
N THR A 376 -9.93 -25.36 -3.64
CA THR A 376 -10.76 -26.58 -3.64
C THR A 376 -11.10 -27.11 -5.03
N SER A 377 -10.82 -26.37 -6.07
CA SER A 377 -11.04 -26.75 -7.47
C SER A 377 -9.82 -27.40 -8.11
N PHE A 378 -8.71 -27.52 -7.38
CA PHE A 378 -7.43 -28.01 -7.86
C PHE A 378 -6.91 -29.14 -6.97
N ASP A 379 -6.11 -30.04 -7.56
CA ASP A 379 -5.31 -31.01 -6.81
C ASP A 379 -4.10 -30.29 -6.20
N LEU A 380 -3.91 -30.42 -4.90
CA LEU A 380 -2.81 -29.80 -4.17
C LEU A 380 -1.54 -30.66 -4.23
N ASP A 381 -1.08 -30.92 -5.42
CA ASP A 381 0.03 -31.83 -5.70
C ASP A 381 1.42 -31.17 -5.52
N GLU A 382 1.51 -29.85 -5.63
CA GLU A 382 2.74 -29.10 -5.40
C GLU A 382 2.42 -27.78 -4.67
N LEU A 383 2.77 -27.71 -3.38
CA LEU A 383 2.55 -26.52 -2.55
C LEU A 383 3.86 -25.75 -2.38
N ILE A 384 3.84 -24.46 -2.70
CA ILE A 384 4.96 -23.53 -2.51
C ILE A 384 4.42 -22.26 -1.84
N GLY A 385 5.01 -21.89 -0.71
CA GLY A 385 4.60 -20.69 0.03
C GLY A 385 3.14 -20.78 0.49
N LEU A 386 2.29 -19.88 0.02
CA LEU A 386 0.93 -19.71 0.52
C LEU A 386 -0.12 -20.63 -0.13
N GLY A 387 0.24 -21.44 -1.13
CA GLY A 387 -0.74 -22.28 -1.81
C GLY A 387 -0.16 -23.15 -2.90
N LEU A 388 -1.00 -23.48 -3.90
CA LEU A 388 -0.60 -24.27 -5.06
C LEU A 388 0.46 -23.52 -5.87
N SER A 389 1.55 -24.21 -6.29
CA SER A 389 2.60 -23.62 -7.10
C SER A 389 2.07 -23.11 -8.44
N ASP A 390 2.66 -22.02 -8.97
CA ASP A 390 2.20 -21.44 -10.24
C ASP A 390 2.35 -22.42 -11.41
N LYS A 391 3.38 -23.29 -11.43
CA LYS A 391 3.53 -24.33 -12.46
C LYS A 391 2.38 -25.33 -12.40
N SER A 392 2.08 -25.85 -11.22
CA SER A 392 0.94 -26.78 -11.04
C SER A 392 -0.39 -26.09 -11.30
N PHE A 393 -0.56 -24.87 -10.82
CA PHE A 393 -1.77 -24.08 -11.03
C PHE A 393 -2.06 -23.85 -12.52
N PHE A 394 -1.10 -23.40 -13.30
CA PHE A 394 -1.27 -23.18 -14.72
C PHE A 394 -1.57 -24.49 -15.48
N ARG A 395 -0.84 -25.58 -15.16
CA ARG A 395 -1.10 -26.89 -15.75
C ARG A 395 -2.53 -27.38 -15.53
N GLN A 396 -3.08 -27.16 -14.34
CA GLN A 396 -4.45 -27.54 -13.99
C GLN A 396 -5.51 -26.53 -14.48
N ALA A 397 -5.14 -25.28 -14.66
CA ALA A 397 -6.04 -24.24 -15.18
C ALA A 397 -6.37 -24.43 -16.68
N ILE A 398 -5.40 -24.90 -17.48
CA ILE A 398 -5.58 -25.08 -18.93
C ILE A 398 -6.78 -25.95 -19.29
N PRO A 399 -6.97 -27.19 -18.78
CA PRO A 399 -8.14 -28.01 -19.10
C PRO A 399 -9.47 -27.34 -18.71
N ILE A 400 -9.46 -26.55 -17.63
CA ILE A 400 -10.65 -25.80 -17.21
C ILE A 400 -10.94 -24.68 -18.23
N LEU A 401 -9.92 -23.95 -18.68
CA LEU A 401 -10.05 -22.90 -19.70
C LEU A 401 -10.54 -23.46 -21.02
N GLU A 402 -10.02 -24.59 -21.47
CA GLU A 402 -10.47 -25.28 -22.70
C GLU A 402 -11.94 -25.67 -22.59
N THR A 403 -12.36 -26.25 -21.46
CA THR A 403 -13.77 -26.59 -21.19
C THR A 403 -14.67 -25.33 -21.20
N ILE A 404 -14.17 -24.20 -20.65
CA ILE A 404 -14.89 -22.93 -20.67
C ILE A 404 -15.06 -22.45 -22.11
N GLU A 405 -14.01 -22.51 -22.94
CA GLU A 405 -14.07 -22.09 -24.34
C GLU A 405 -15.02 -22.99 -25.17
N GLU A 406 -15.01 -24.29 -24.93
CA GLU A 406 -15.94 -25.22 -25.57
C GLU A 406 -17.41 -24.92 -25.26
N ASN A 407 -17.71 -24.60 -24.00
CA ASN A 407 -19.07 -24.42 -23.52
C ASN A 407 -19.61 -23.00 -23.69
N ASN A 408 -18.74 -22.00 -23.88
CA ASN A 408 -19.12 -20.60 -23.91
C ASN A 408 -18.59 -19.89 -25.17
N LYS A 409 -19.49 -19.23 -25.89
CA LYS A 409 -19.13 -18.47 -27.10
C LYS A 409 -18.23 -17.27 -26.79
N LYS A 410 -18.41 -16.64 -25.63
CA LYS A 410 -17.60 -15.51 -25.14
C LYS A 410 -17.36 -15.68 -23.66
N TYR A 411 -16.13 -15.40 -23.23
CA TYR A 411 -15.78 -15.43 -21.82
C TYR A 411 -14.77 -14.35 -21.43
N MET A 412 -14.79 -14.00 -20.16
CA MET A 412 -13.80 -13.16 -19.51
C MET A 412 -13.34 -13.83 -18.22
N GLY A 413 -12.05 -14.05 -18.08
CA GLY A 413 -11.46 -14.69 -16.92
C GLY A 413 -10.39 -13.84 -16.25
N THR A 414 -10.12 -14.13 -14.98
CA THR A 414 -8.93 -13.61 -14.25
C THR A 414 -8.23 -14.78 -13.56
N ILE A 415 -6.95 -14.96 -13.86
CA ILE A 415 -6.07 -15.97 -13.28
C ILE A 415 -5.09 -15.25 -12.37
N ILE A 416 -5.02 -15.64 -11.09
CA ILE A 416 -4.23 -14.96 -10.07
C ILE A 416 -3.12 -15.89 -9.61
N THR A 417 -1.85 -15.56 -9.90
CA THR A 417 -0.67 -16.30 -9.47
C THR A 417 -0.33 -16.05 -8.00
N LEU A 418 0.60 -16.81 -7.43
CA LEU A 418 0.86 -16.76 -6.00
C LEU A 418 2.31 -17.02 -5.60
N THR A 419 3.06 -17.84 -6.35
CA THR A 419 4.35 -18.37 -5.88
C THR A 419 5.39 -17.29 -5.64
N ASN A 420 5.37 -16.20 -6.43
CA ASN A 420 6.29 -15.06 -6.27
C ASN A 420 5.90 -14.11 -5.13
N HIS A 421 5.27 -14.62 -4.08
CA HIS A 421 4.87 -13.82 -2.91
C HIS A 421 6.01 -13.73 -1.89
N THR A 422 6.17 -12.52 -1.27
CA THR A 422 7.10 -12.32 -0.15
C THR A 422 6.81 -13.37 0.96
N PRO A 423 7.82 -13.90 1.70
CA PRO A 423 9.18 -13.41 1.90
C PRO A 423 10.24 -13.93 0.91
N PHE A 424 9.90 -14.67 -0.12
CA PHE A 424 10.82 -15.24 -1.11
C PHE A 424 11.79 -16.28 -0.51
N ASP A 425 11.35 -17.05 0.49
CA ASP A 425 12.18 -18.00 1.26
C ASP A 425 12.19 -19.43 0.70
N ASN A 426 11.47 -19.67 -0.41
CA ASN A 426 11.36 -20.99 -1.03
C ASN A 426 12.44 -21.25 -2.09
N ASN A 427 13.55 -20.52 -2.07
CA ASN A 427 14.59 -20.56 -3.11
C ASN A 427 15.24 -21.93 -3.29
N ASN A 428 15.23 -22.79 -2.27
CA ASN A 428 15.73 -24.16 -2.36
C ASN A 428 14.86 -25.09 -3.23
N LEU A 429 13.66 -24.66 -3.58
CA LEU A 429 12.72 -25.39 -4.45
C LEU A 429 12.82 -24.95 -5.92
N PHE A 430 13.54 -23.85 -6.20
CA PHE A 430 13.67 -23.27 -7.52
C PHE A 430 14.99 -23.64 -8.18
N GLU A 431 15.07 -23.51 -9.50
CA GLU A 431 16.33 -23.62 -10.22
C GLU A 431 17.34 -22.60 -9.71
N GLN A 432 18.56 -23.06 -9.45
CA GLN A 432 19.59 -22.24 -8.81
C GLN A 432 20.28 -21.34 -9.85
N ILE A 433 19.91 -20.08 -9.87
CA ILE A 433 20.65 -19.05 -10.61
C ILE A 433 21.87 -18.65 -9.80
N ASN A 434 23.04 -18.61 -10.45
CA ASN A 434 24.25 -18.09 -9.82
C ASN A 434 24.14 -16.57 -9.68
N LEU A 435 23.97 -16.10 -8.45
CA LEU A 435 23.89 -14.68 -8.10
C LEU A 435 25.21 -14.10 -7.57
N ARG A 436 26.28 -14.90 -7.53
CA ARG A 436 27.64 -14.46 -7.19
C ARG A 436 28.33 -13.84 -8.41
N TYR A 437 29.10 -12.81 -8.20
CA TYR A 437 29.96 -12.30 -9.25
C TYR A 437 31.29 -13.06 -9.27
N LYS A 438 31.58 -13.73 -10.38
CA LYS A 438 32.87 -14.39 -10.64
C LYS A 438 33.54 -13.73 -11.83
N GLY A 439 34.70 -13.17 -11.61
CA GLY A 439 35.40 -12.40 -12.65
C GLY A 439 36.91 -12.27 -12.39
N LYS A 440 37.54 -11.46 -13.22
CA LYS A 440 38.95 -11.07 -13.05
C LYS A 440 39.05 -9.58 -12.81
N VAL A 441 39.71 -9.19 -11.73
CA VAL A 441 39.93 -7.80 -11.34
C VAL A 441 41.43 -7.51 -11.35
N PHE A 442 41.83 -6.35 -11.88
CA PHE A 442 43.20 -5.94 -11.85
C PHE A 442 43.60 -5.48 -10.43
N ASP A 443 44.55 -6.20 -9.84
CA ASP A 443 45.11 -5.85 -8.53
C ASP A 443 46.35 -4.97 -8.75
N GLU A 444 46.24 -3.68 -8.39
CA GLU A 444 47.32 -2.68 -8.57
C GLU A 444 48.56 -3.03 -7.77
N LYS A 445 48.42 -3.67 -6.58
CA LYS A 445 49.56 -4.07 -5.74
C LYS A 445 50.34 -5.25 -6.33
N LEU A 446 49.63 -6.15 -6.96
CA LEU A 446 50.22 -7.34 -7.62
C LEU A 446 50.54 -7.09 -9.09
N ASN A 447 50.07 -5.98 -9.65
CA ASN A 447 50.19 -5.60 -11.05
C ASN A 447 49.75 -6.74 -12.01
N LYS A 448 48.68 -7.42 -11.67
CA LYS A 448 48.10 -8.52 -12.45
C LYS A 448 46.58 -8.69 -12.22
N TYR A 449 45.95 -9.36 -13.15
CA TYR A 449 44.57 -9.79 -12.95
C TYR A 449 44.51 -10.95 -11.97
N VAL A 450 43.60 -10.86 -10.99
CA VAL A 450 43.28 -11.91 -9.99
C VAL A 450 41.83 -12.37 -10.16
N ASP A 451 41.58 -13.65 -9.99
CA ASP A 451 40.22 -14.17 -9.97
C ASP A 451 39.53 -13.76 -8.67
N VAL A 452 38.29 -13.29 -8.79
CA VAL A 452 37.46 -12.87 -7.66
C VAL A 452 36.15 -13.65 -7.66
N ASP A 453 35.60 -13.86 -6.46
CA ASP A 453 34.30 -14.49 -6.22
C ASP A 453 33.62 -13.69 -5.11
N TYR A 454 32.66 -12.84 -5.46
CA TYR A 454 31.98 -11.92 -4.56
C TYR A 454 30.51 -12.31 -4.38
N ASP A 455 29.99 -12.06 -3.17
CA ASP A 455 28.59 -12.21 -2.83
C ASP A 455 27.73 -11.07 -3.40
N TYR A 456 27.61 -10.97 -4.70
CA TYR A 456 26.94 -9.87 -5.38
C TYR A 456 25.46 -9.72 -4.94
N LEU A 457 24.59 -10.62 -5.38
CA LEU A 457 23.17 -10.70 -5.00
C LEU A 457 22.88 -11.93 -4.14
N GLU A 458 23.88 -12.76 -3.91
CA GLU A 458 23.76 -13.94 -3.06
C GLU A 458 23.49 -13.49 -1.62
N ASN A 459 22.58 -14.17 -0.93
CA ASN A 459 22.15 -13.84 0.44
C ASN A 459 21.53 -12.43 0.62
N THR A 460 21.03 -11.81 -0.45
CA THR A 460 20.27 -10.56 -0.38
C THR A 460 18.78 -10.81 -0.64
N LYS A 461 17.90 -9.95 -0.13
CA LYS A 461 16.46 -10.06 -0.40
C LYS A 461 16.13 -9.79 -1.86
N LEU A 462 16.88 -8.92 -2.53
CA LEU A 462 16.73 -8.71 -3.96
C LEU A 462 17.13 -9.96 -4.75
N GLY A 463 18.18 -10.67 -4.33
CA GLY A 463 18.56 -11.95 -4.93
C GLY A 463 17.51 -13.03 -4.76
N ASP A 464 16.92 -13.14 -3.57
CA ASP A 464 15.82 -14.07 -3.29
C ASP A 464 14.61 -13.76 -4.18
N TYR A 465 14.25 -12.49 -4.33
CA TYR A 465 13.19 -12.03 -5.21
C TYR A 465 13.46 -12.37 -6.69
N ILE A 466 14.71 -12.15 -7.15
CA ILE A 466 15.10 -12.47 -8.53
C ILE A 466 14.96 -13.96 -8.82
N ARG A 467 15.38 -14.85 -7.91
CA ARG A 467 15.19 -16.32 -8.08
C ARG A 467 13.71 -16.70 -8.13
N SER A 468 12.93 -16.15 -7.22
CA SER A 468 11.48 -16.39 -7.17
C SER A 468 10.79 -15.91 -8.45
N SER A 469 11.19 -14.73 -8.96
CA SER A 469 10.64 -14.17 -10.20
C SER A 469 11.05 -14.95 -11.44
N HIS A 470 12.25 -15.54 -11.45
CA HIS A 470 12.67 -16.45 -12.53
C HIS A 470 11.78 -17.70 -12.58
N TYR A 471 11.51 -18.31 -11.43
CA TYR A 471 10.56 -19.42 -11.33
C TYR A 471 9.15 -19.02 -11.81
N ALA A 472 8.68 -17.84 -11.44
CA ALA A 472 7.38 -17.33 -11.90
C ALA A 472 7.35 -17.14 -13.43
N ASP A 473 8.45 -16.68 -14.03
CA ASP A 473 8.60 -16.56 -15.48
C ASP A 473 8.65 -17.93 -16.17
N GLU A 474 9.32 -18.93 -15.58
CA GLU A 474 9.29 -20.31 -16.08
C GLU A 474 7.86 -20.86 -16.08
N ALA A 475 7.11 -20.69 -14.98
CA ALA A 475 5.71 -21.10 -14.89
C ALA A 475 4.86 -20.41 -15.96
N LEU A 476 5.09 -19.12 -16.18
CA LEU A 476 4.45 -18.35 -17.25
C LEU A 476 4.81 -18.90 -18.63
N GLY A 477 6.07 -19.28 -18.85
CA GLY A 477 6.55 -19.90 -20.09
C GLY A 477 5.85 -21.21 -20.40
N GLU A 478 5.65 -22.07 -19.39
CA GLU A 478 4.87 -23.31 -19.53
C GLU A 478 3.41 -23.01 -19.88
N PHE A 479 2.78 -22.03 -19.20
CA PHE A 479 1.43 -21.58 -19.51
C PHE A 479 1.27 -21.11 -20.96
N ILE A 480 2.18 -20.27 -21.45
CA ILE A 480 2.19 -19.78 -22.83
C ILE A 480 2.43 -20.91 -23.83
N LYS A 481 3.27 -21.88 -23.47
CA LYS A 481 3.49 -23.08 -24.29
C LYS A 481 2.18 -23.88 -24.43
N TYR A 482 1.47 -24.15 -23.33
CA TYR A 482 0.19 -24.87 -23.37
C TYR A 482 -0.85 -24.12 -24.23
N ILE A 483 -0.95 -22.77 -24.10
CA ILE A 483 -1.84 -21.97 -24.93
C ILE A 483 -1.49 -22.09 -26.41
N ASN A 484 -0.20 -22.05 -26.77
CA ASN A 484 0.23 -22.14 -28.16
C ASN A 484 0.00 -23.55 -28.78
N GLU A 485 0.15 -24.61 -27.99
CA GLU A 485 -0.06 -25.99 -28.40
C GLU A 485 -1.55 -26.38 -28.45
N SER A 486 -2.42 -25.69 -27.70
CA SER A 486 -3.86 -25.91 -27.69
C SER A 486 -4.52 -25.52 -29.01
N ASN A 487 -5.58 -26.22 -29.38
CA ASN A 487 -6.44 -25.86 -30.53
C ASN A 487 -7.40 -24.71 -30.23
N TYR A 488 -7.50 -24.33 -28.96
CA TYR A 488 -8.33 -23.24 -28.45
C TYR A 488 -7.58 -21.91 -28.38
N PHE A 489 -8.20 -20.88 -27.85
CA PHE A 489 -7.66 -19.56 -27.57
C PHE A 489 -7.31 -18.73 -28.81
N ASN A 490 -7.84 -19.09 -29.98
CA ASN A 490 -7.54 -18.40 -31.25
C ASN A 490 -8.08 -16.99 -31.32
N LYS A 491 -9.16 -16.69 -30.57
CA LYS A 491 -9.77 -15.36 -30.40
C LYS A 491 -9.74 -14.91 -28.95
N THR A 492 -8.63 -15.14 -28.28
CA THR A 492 -8.46 -14.76 -26.87
C THR A 492 -7.32 -13.78 -26.74
N ILE A 493 -7.61 -12.66 -26.08
CA ILE A 493 -6.62 -11.67 -25.63
C ILE A 493 -6.21 -12.03 -24.21
N PHE A 494 -4.91 -12.14 -23.99
CA PHE A 494 -4.33 -12.28 -22.66
C PHE A 494 -3.76 -10.95 -22.20
N VAL A 495 -4.12 -10.51 -21.00
CA VAL A 495 -3.67 -9.26 -20.38
C VAL A 495 -2.84 -9.62 -19.17
N PHE A 496 -1.52 -9.61 -19.33
CA PHE A 496 -0.55 -9.89 -18.26
C PHE A 496 -0.21 -8.59 -17.54
N TYR A 497 -0.25 -8.59 -16.22
CA TYR A 497 0.15 -7.42 -15.44
C TYR A 497 0.73 -7.80 -14.08
N GLY A 498 1.77 -7.08 -13.66
CA GLY A 498 2.25 -7.16 -12.27
C GLY A 498 1.32 -6.39 -11.36
N ASP A 499 1.02 -6.95 -10.19
CA ASP A 499 0.05 -6.35 -9.27
C ASP A 499 0.64 -5.25 -8.38
N HIS A 500 1.86 -5.45 -7.88
CA HIS A 500 2.57 -4.45 -7.08
C HIS A 500 4.07 -4.76 -6.98
N ASP A 501 4.81 -3.86 -6.31
CA ASP A 501 6.21 -4.07 -5.96
C ASP A 501 6.38 -5.13 -4.85
N PRO A 502 7.52 -5.84 -4.78
CA PRO A 502 7.79 -6.92 -3.82
C PRO A 502 7.99 -6.44 -2.38
N LYS A 503 7.75 -5.16 -2.08
CA LYS A 503 7.95 -4.53 -0.76
C LYS A 503 9.37 -4.66 -0.22
N LEU A 504 10.36 -4.66 -1.11
CA LEU A 504 11.76 -4.61 -0.73
C LEU A 504 12.14 -3.23 -0.18
N ALA A 505 13.12 -3.20 0.70
CA ALA A 505 13.63 -1.95 1.23
C ALA A 505 14.43 -1.20 0.15
N LEU A 506 14.41 0.13 0.19
CA LEU A 506 15.15 0.99 -0.75
C LEU A 506 16.64 0.61 -0.84
N ASN A 507 17.26 0.23 0.29
CA ASN A 507 18.68 -0.14 0.32
C ASN A 507 19.01 -1.40 -0.51
N GLU A 508 18.05 -2.28 -0.80
CA GLU A 508 18.29 -3.44 -1.67
C GLU A 508 18.60 -2.98 -3.10
N PHE A 509 17.78 -2.07 -3.64
CA PHE A 509 18.02 -1.50 -4.97
C PHE A 509 19.20 -0.52 -4.98
N TYR A 510 19.37 0.30 -3.92
CA TYR A 510 20.54 1.15 -3.77
C TYR A 510 21.84 0.34 -3.85
N ASN A 511 21.93 -0.79 -3.12
CA ASN A 511 23.09 -1.67 -3.13
C ASN A 511 23.31 -2.31 -4.51
N TYR A 512 22.22 -2.71 -5.18
CA TYR A 512 22.30 -3.27 -6.54
C TYR A 512 22.91 -2.28 -7.54
N TYR A 513 22.41 -1.05 -7.59
CA TYR A 513 22.89 -0.03 -8.53
C TYR A 513 24.30 0.49 -8.19
N ASN A 514 24.69 0.40 -6.92
CA ASN A 514 25.99 0.88 -6.46
C ASN A 514 26.98 -0.24 -6.13
N TYR A 515 26.76 -1.46 -6.64
CA TYR A 515 27.73 -2.52 -6.44
C TYR A 515 28.98 -2.31 -7.31
N ASP A 516 30.17 -2.29 -6.66
CA ASP A 516 31.44 -2.19 -7.36
C ASP A 516 32.03 -3.60 -7.60
N PHE A 517 32.00 -4.02 -8.84
CA PHE A 517 32.56 -5.32 -9.25
C PHE A 517 34.09 -5.39 -9.18
N LYS A 518 34.81 -4.26 -9.01
CA LYS A 518 36.25 -4.26 -8.82
C LYS A 518 36.65 -4.58 -7.38
N THR A 519 35.87 -4.07 -6.43
CA THR A 519 36.20 -4.20 -5.00
C THR A 519 35.29 -5.17 -4.24
N GLY A 520 34.16 -5.55 -4.79
CA GLY A 520 33.13 -6.35 -4.13
C GLY A 520 32.38 -5.57 -3.02
N LYS A 521 32.38 -4.23 -3.05
CA LYS A 521 31.78 -3.35 -2.06
C LYS A 521 30.71 -2.46 -2.67
N ILE A 522 29.92 -1.84 -1.82
CA ILE A 522 28.96 -0.82 -2.26
C ILE A 522 29.68 0.51 -2.40
N LYS A 523 29.51 1.17 -3.55
CA LYS A 523 30.02 2.50 -3.85
C LYS A 523 29.44 3.55 -2.91
N THR A 524 30.22 4.56 -2.62
CA THR A 524 29.88 5.74 -1.84
C THR A 524 29.81 6.97 -2.72
N ILE A 525 29.35 8.10 -2.20
CA ILE A 525 29.23 9.37 -2.93
C ILE A 525 30.56 9.88 -3.49
N ASP A 526 31.69 9.42 -2.94
CA ASP A 526 33.03 9.81 -3.38
C ASP A 526 33.54 8.97 -4.56
N ASP A 527 32.84 7.91 -4.94
CA ASP A 527 33.22 7.03 -6.05
C ASP A 527 32.73 7.59 -7.39
N GLU A 528 33.60 7.50 -8.44
CA GLU A 528 33.37 8.13 -9.74
C GLU A 528 32.06 7.70 -10.43
N ASP A 529 31.70 6.43 -10.32
CA ASP A 529 30.49 5.86 -10.93
C ASP A 529 29.35 5.67 -9.91
N TYR A 530 29.32 6.45 -8.85
CA TYR A 530 28.24 6.41 -7.86
C TYR A 530 26.90 6.84 -8.49
N ILE A 531 25.86 6.07 -8.24
CA ILE A 531 24.51 6.36 -8.70
C ILE A 531 23.67 6.84 -7.50
N PRO A 532 23.27 8.13 -7.46
CA PRO A 532 22.34 8.58 -6.43
C PRO A 532 21.00 7.86 -6.61
N TYR A 533 20.63 7.05 -5.64
CA TYR A 533 19.37 6.32 -5.63
C TYR A 533 18.59 6.73 -4.38
N ASP A 534 17.63 7.60 -4.58
CA ASP A 534 16.85 8.22 -3.51
C ASP A 534 15.42 7.67 -3.41
N TYR A 535 14.60 8.32 -2.61
CA TYR A 535 13.19 8.01 -2.48
C TYR A 535 12.45 8.06 -3.83
N TYR A 536 12.72 9.07 -4.65
CA TYR A 536 12.02 9.26 -5.91
C TYR A 536 12.41 8.19 -6.94
N ASP A 537 13.68 7.81 -6.99
CA ASP A 537 14.15 6.75 -7.86
C ASP A 537 13.52 5.40 -7.47
N ASN A 538 13.40 5.16 -6.17
CA ASN A 538 12.72 3.98 -5.65
C ASN A 538 11.22 3.95 -5.99
N GLU A 539 10.51 5.09 -5.87
CA GLU A 539 9.10 5.17 -6.24
C GLU A 539 8.89 4.99 -7.76
N LEU A 540 9.75 5.58 -8.58
CA LEU A 540 9.71 5.41 -10.04
C LEU A 540 10.05 3.99 -10.48
N ASN A 541 10.85 3.26 -9.68
CA ASN A 541 11.21 1.87 -9.95
C ASN A 541 10.08 0.87 -9.61
N LYS A 542 9.07 1.27 -8.83
CA LYS A 542 7.94 0.39 -8.46
C LYS A 542 6.98 0.06 -9.60
N LYS A 543 7.22 0.54 -10.79
CA LYS A 543 6.41 0.22 -11.97
C LYS A 543 6.38 -1.28 -12.26
N THR A 544 5.23 -1.75 -12.72
CA THR A 544 4.98 -3.14 -13.09
C THR A 544 4.70 -3.24 -14.59
N PRO A 545 4.93 -4.38 -15.24
CA PRO A 545 4.56 -4.54 -16.65
C PRO A 545 3.04 -4.66 -16.81
N LEU A 546 2.52 -4.11 -17.92
CA LEU A 546 1.20 -4.43 -18.46
C LEU A 546 1.40 -4.81 -19.92
N ILE A 547 0.96 -6.01 -20.32
CA ILE A 547 1.17 -6.53 -21.66
C ILE A 547 -0.16 -7.11 -22.19
N ILE A 548 -0.61 -6.66 -23.36
CA ILE A 548 -1.73 -7.24 -24.08
C ILE A 548 -1.18 -8.13 -25.19
N TRP A 549 -1.50 -9.42 -25.14
CA TRP A 549 -0.95 -10.41 -26.06
C TRP A 549 -2.02 -11.37 -26.61
N SER A 550 -1.81 -11.89 -27.79
CA SER A 550 -2.61 -12.95 -28.40
C SER A 550 -1.69 -13.94 -29.11
N LYS A 551 -2.04 -15.23 -29.11
CA LYS A 551 -1.20 -16.24 -29.78
C LYS A 551 -1.17 -16.08 -31.31
N ASN A 552 -2.21 -15.50 -31.89
CA ASN A 552 -2.36 -15.38 -33.35
C ASN A 552 -2.06 -13.98 -33.90
N GLU A 553 -1.93 -12.98 -33.05
CA GLU A 553 -1.67 -11.59 -33.45
C GLU A 553 -0.40 -11.08 -32.80
N LYS A 554 0.49 -10.51 -33.62
CA LYS A 554 1.67 -9.81 -33.14
C LYS A 554 1.45 -8.31 -33.25
N PHE A 555 1.39 -7.65 -32.11
CA PHE A 555 1.19 -6.20 -32.04
C PHE A 555 2.49 -5.43 -32.17
N ASN A 556 3.59 -5.94 -31.56
CA ASN A 556 4.93 -5.34 -31.52
C ASN A 556 4.88 -3.83 -31.21
N SER A 557 4.13 -3.45 -30.18
CA SER A 557 3.86 -2.06 -29.83
C SER A 557 4.35 -1.76 -28.42
N LEU A 558 5.16 -0.70 -28.30
CA LEU A 558 5.60 -0.15 -27.02
C LEU A 558 4.81 1.12 -26.70
N VAL A 559 4.22 1.17 -25.52
CA VAL A 559 3.51 2.34 -24.99
C VAL A 559 4.27 2.85 -23.78
N ASP A 560 4.88 4.02 -23.87
CA ASP A 560 5.73 4.62 -22.84
C ASP A 560 5.05 5.74 -22.04
N TYR A 561 3.74 5.94 -22.23
CA TYR A 561 2.96 6.91 -21.46
C TYR A 561 2.83 6.50 -19.99
N LYS A 562 2.85 7.49 -19.07
CA LYS A 562 2.61 7.22 -17.65
C LYS A 562 1.17 6.77 -17.44
N MET A 563 0.96 5.56 -16.96
CA MET A 563 -0.34 4.92 -16.83
C MET A 563 -0.54 4.39 -15.40
N GLY A 564 -1.69 4.64 -14.81
CA GLY A 564 -2.10 4.05 -13.54
C GLY A 564 -3.06 2.87 -13.73
N MET A 565 -3.31 2.12 -12.67
CA MET A 565 -4.23 0.98 -12.71
C MET A 565 -5.67 1.38 -13.01
N ILE A 566 -6.12 2.57 -12.56
CA ILE A 566 -7.46 3.08 -12.87
C ILE A 566 -7.69 3.27 -14.39
N ASP A 567 -6.62 3.42 -15.16
CA ASP A 567 -6.70 3.67 -16.61
C ASP A 567 -6.91 2.38 -17.41
N VAL A 568 -6.70 1.20 -16.80
CA VAL A 568 -6.79 -0.10 -17.49
C VAL A 568 -8.22 -0.38 -17.93
N MET A 569 -9.19 -0.20 -17.02
CA MET A 569 -10.60 -0.45 -17.34
C MET A 569 -11.12 0.43 -18.49
N PRO A 570 -10.95 1.75 -18.52
CA PRO A 570 -11.39 2.56 -19.67
C PRO A 570 -10.62 2.25 -20.95
N THR A 571 -9.33 1.96 -20.89
CA THR A 571 -8.50 1.59 -22.06
C THR A 571 -8.98 0.28 -22.67
N LEU A 572 -9.04 -0.80 -21.87
CA LEU A 572 -9.53 -2.11 -22.34
C LEU A 572 -11.03 -2.06 -22.66
N GLY A 573 -11.81 -1.33 -21.86
CA GLY A 573 -13.24 -1.13 -22.10
C GLY A 573 -13.51 -0.56 -23.50
N ASN A 574 -12.72 0.43 -23.95
CA ASN A 574 -12.79 0.96 -25.29
C ASN A 574 -12.44 -0.10 -26.36
N MET A 575 -11.41 -0.91 -26.12
CA MET A 575 -11.02 -2.01 -27.04
C MET A 575 -12.10 -3.08 -27.16
N PHE A 576 -12.79 -3.42 -26.06
CA PHE A 576 -13.88 -4.40 -26.02
C PHE A 576 -15.28 -3.78 -26.24
N GLY A 577 -15.35 -2.48 -26.51
CA GLY A 577 -16.58 -1.75 -26.76
C GLY A 577 -17.50 -1.61 -25.55
N VAL A 578 -17.02 -1.75 -24.31
CA VAL A 578 -17.76 -1.49 -23.07
C VAL A 578 -17.32 -0.17 -22.43
N TYR A 579 -18.22 0.43 -21.67
CA TYR A 579 -18.02 1.75 -21.13
C TYR A 579 -18.53 1.83 -19.68
N ASN A 580 -17.69 2.28 -18.78
CA ASN A 580 -18.04 2.54 -17.38
C ASN A 580 -18.23 4.06 -17.17
N LYS A 581 -19.47 4.49 -16.94
CA LYS A 581 -19.77 5.91 -16.67
C LYS A 581 -19.21 6.42 -15.33
N TYR A 582 -18.79 5.53 -14.46
CA TYR A 582 -18.22 5.84 -13.13
C TYR A 582 -16.69 5.68 -13.09
N ALA A 583 -16.03 5.40 -14.20
CA ALA A 583 -14.57 5.31 -14.26
C ALA A 583 -13.91 6.64 -13.86
N LEU A 584 -12.88 6.59 -13.03
CA LEU A 584 -12.05 7.74 -12.65
C LEU A 584 -10.79 7.85 -13.50
N GLY A 585 -10.33 6.73 -14.05
CA GLY A 585 -9.23 6.67 -15.02
C GLY A 585 -9.68 7.07 -16.42
N LYS A 586 -8.72 7.07 -17.33
CA LYS A 586 -8.89 7.51 -18.72
C LYS A 586 -8.34 6.48 -19.69
N ASP A 587 -8.84 6.46 -20.92
CA ASP A 587 -8.21 5.70 -22.01
C ASP A 587 -6.83 6.30 -22.28
N ILE A 588 -5.77 5.50 -22.09
CA ILE A 588 -4.39 5.96 -22.21
C ILE A 588 -4.05 6.41 -23.64
N PHE A 589 -4.68 5.83 -24.66
CA PHE A 589 -4.47 6.19 -26.06
C PHE A 589 -5.12 7.53 -26.45
N GLU A 590 -6.05 8.03 -25.63
CA GLU A 590 -6.61 9.36 -25.77
C GLU A 590 -5.74 10.41 -25.06
N VAL A 591 -5.38 10.16 -23.79
CA VAL A 591 -4.68 11.16 -22.97
C VAL A 591 -3.18 11.18 -23.19
N LYS A 592 -2.58 10.04 -23.50
CA LYS A 592 -1.14 9.90 -23.81
C LYS A 592 -0.26 10.52 -22.72
N ASN A 593 0.69 11.40 -23.10
CA ASN A 593 1.60 12.08 -22.19
C ASN A 593 0.93 13.10 -21.24
N ASN A 594 -0.34 13.41 -21.44
CA ASN A 594 -1.09 14.32 -20.56
C ASN A 594 -1.76 13.58 -19.37
N ASN A 595 -1.49 12.29 -19.22
CA ASN A 595 -2.06 11.54 -18.11
C ASN A 595 -1.46 11.95 -16.77
N ILE A 596 -2.28 11.86 -15.73
CA ILE A 596 -1.91 12.10 -14.33
C ILE A 596 -2.14 10.79 -13.58
N VAL A 597 -1.06 10.18 -13.11
CA VAL A 597 -1.13 9.00 -12.24
C VAL A 597 -1.20 9.49 -10.80
N SER A 598 -2.39 9.48 -10.22
CA SER A 598 -2.62 9.81 -8.82
C SER A 598 -2.46 8.56 -7.95
N PHE A 599 -1.78 8.66 -6.80
CA PHE A 599 -1.62 7.54 -5.86
C PHE A 599 -2.51 7.71 -4.63
N PRO A 600 -2.94 6.62 -3.97
CA PRO A 600 -3.84 6.68 -2.81
C PRO A 600 -3.33 7.51 -1.63
N ASN A 601 -2.02 7.76 -1.55
CA ASN A 601 -1.37 8.58 -0.53
C ASN A 601 -1.28 10.07 -0.89
N GLY A 602 -1.88 10.48 -2.03
CA GLY A 602 -1.85 11.85 -2.54
C GLY A 602 -0.57 12.22 -3.31
N ASN A 603 0.36 11.28 -3.47
CA ASN A 603 1.44 11.46 -4.43
C ASN A 603 0.86 11.46 -5.86
N PHE A 604 1.56 12.08 -6.79
CA PHE A 604 1.20 11.98 -8.20
C PHE A 604 2.44 11.94 -9.10
N LEU A 605 2.23 11.37 -10.28
CA LEU A 605 3.22 11.28 -11.34
C LEU A 605 2.61 11.79 -12.66
N THR A 606 3.36 12.64 -13.35
CA THR A 606 3.05 13.07 -14.72
C THR A 606 4.25 12.79 -15.63
N SER A 607 4.19 13.17 -16.90
CA SER A 607 5.37 13.14 -17.77
C SER A 607 6.48 14.10 -17.32
N LYS A 608 6.18 15.08 -16.47
CA LYS A 608 7.08 16.18 -16.08
C LYS A 608 7.60 16.06 -14.65
N VAL A 609 6.85 15.46 -13.73
CA VAL A 609 7.15 15.55 -12.31
C VAL A 609 6.64 14.33 -11.53
N TYR A 610 7.40 13.93 -10.51
CA TYR A 610 6.90 13.12 -9.39
C TYR A 610 6.75 14.01 -8.15
N TYR A 611 5.55 14.07 -7.57
CA TYR A 611 5.24 14.83 -6.37
C TYR A 611 5.07 13.92 -5.16
N ARG A 612 5.73 14.28 -4.06
CA ARG A 612 5.64 13.61 -2.76
C ARG A 612 4.79 14.44 -1.80
N ASN A 613 3.55 14.04 -1.61
CA ASN A 613 2.58 14.80 -0.82
C ASN A 613 2.93 14.90 0.68
N SER A 614 3.55 13.86 1.27
CA SER A 614 3.91 13.85 2.71
C SER A 614 4.93 14.92 3.11
N LYS A 615 5.75 15.38 2.15
CA LYS A 615 6.75 16.43 2.35
C LYS A 615 6.45 17.73 1.60
N GLU A 616 5.41 17.73 0.75
CA GLU A 616 5.09 18.82 -0.17
C GLU A 616 6.27 19.19 -1.10
N GLU A 617 7.03 18.17 -1.52
CA GLU A 617 8.20 18.27 -2.37
C GLU A 617 7.97 17.59 -3.71
N TYR A 618 8.70 17.97 -4.74
CA TYR A 618 8.64 17.29 -6.02
C TYR A 618 10.04 17.12 -6.65
N LYS A 619 10.18 16.09 -7.50
CA LYS A 619 11.34 15.85 -8.35
C LYS A 619 10.92 16.07 -9.80
N PRO A 620 11.49 17.08 -10.52
CA PRO A 620 11.31 17.21 -11.97
C PRO A 620 11.88 15.98 -12.69
N LEU A 621 11.18 15.52 -13.72
CA LEU A 621 11.61 14.39 -14.55
C LEU A 621 12.26 14.86 -15.88
N THR A 622 12.14 16.15 -16.19
CA THR A 622 12.74 16.81 -17.35
C THR A 622 13.71 17.89 -16.87
N MET A 623 14.94 17.91 -17.40
CA MET A 623 16.01 18.79 -16.91
C MET A 623 15.81 20.27 -17.22
N ASP A 624 14.99 20.65 -18.20
CA ASP A 624 14.91 22.00 -18.74
C ASP A 624 13.60 22.75 -18.42
N GLU A 625 12.69 22.19 -17.64
CA GLU A 625 11.39 22.80 -17.40
C GLU A 625 11.23 23.28 -15.95
N VAL A 626 11.17 24.59 -15.77
CA VAL A 626 10.78 25.20 -14.49
C VAL A 626 9.26 25.04 -14.35
N LEU A 627 8.86 24.17 -13.44
CA LEU A 627 7.44 23.93 -13.15
C LEU A 627 6.89 25.11 -12.35
N SER A 628 5.75 25.67 -12.78
CA SER A 628 5.05 26.71 -12.02
C SER A 628 4.35 26.12 -10.80
N GLU A 629 4.24 26.91 -9.74
CA GLU A 629 3.46 26.54 -8.55
C GLU A 629 1.99 26.28 -8.90
N ASP A 630 1.43 27.02 -9.85
CA ASP A 630 0.06 26.83 -10.33
C ASP A 630 -0.14 25.45 -10.96
N TYR A 631 0.87 24.94 -11.73
CA TYR A 631 0.81 23.60 -12.31
C TYR A 631 0.78 22.53 -11.21
N ILE A 632 1.67 22.61 -10.23
CA ILE A 632 1.70 21.66 -9.10
C ILE A 632 0.41 21.71 -8.30
N SER A 633 -0.09 22.91 -8.00
CA SER A 633 -1.34 23.11 -7.26
C SER A 633 -2.55 22.53 -8.00
N TYR A 634 -2.62 22.73 -9.31
CA TYR A 634 -3.69 22.16 -10.15
C TYR A 634 -3.69 20.62 -10.12
N ILE A 635 -2.52 19.98 -10.31
CA ILE A 635 -2.42 18.51 -10.29
C ILE A 635 -2.72 17.94 -8.89
N ARG A 636 -2.31 18.64 -7.84
CA ARG A 636 -2.61 18.28 -6.45
C ARG A 636 -4.12 18.32 -6.19
N GLU A 637 -4.79 19.42 -6.57
CA GLU A 637 -6.25 19.54 -6.44
C GLU A 637 -7.00 18.46 -7.24
N TYR A 638 -6.55 18.17 -8.44
CA TYR A 638 -7.09 17.09 -9.26
C TYR A 638 -6.94 15.73 -8.53
N THR A 639 -5.75 15.43 -8.00
CA THR A 639 -5.45 14.18 -7.29
C THR A 639 -6.31 14.05 -6.03
N ASP A 640 -6.40 15.11 -5.22
CA ASP A 640 -7.21 15.13 -4.00
C ASP A 640 -8.69 14.89 -4.32
N ASN A 641 -9.21 15.56 -5.34
CA ASN A 641 -10.61 15.42 -5.76
C ASN A 641 -10.92 14.00 -6.24
N LEU A 642 -10.03 13.39 -7.03
CA LEU A 642 -10.17 12.02 -7.51
C LEU A 642 -10.21 11.01 -6.35
N ILE A 643 -9.30 11.15 -5.37
CA ILE A 643 -9.27 10.31 -4.17
C ILE A 643 -10.55 10.49 -3.33
N GLU A 644 -11.01 11.73 -3.16
CA GLU A 644 -12.23 12.04 -2.40
C GLU A 644 -13.48 11.45 -3.03
N VAL A 645 -13.62 11.56 -4.35
CA VAL A 645 -14.76 11.01 -5.09
C VAL A 645 -14.77 9.49 -4.98
N SER A 646 -13.60 8.83 -5.18
CA SER A 646 -13.50 7.37 -5.02
C SER A 646 -13.86 6.92 -3.61
N ASN A 647 -13.32 7.57 -2.58
CA ASN A 647 -13.65 7.25 -1.19
C ASN A 647 -15.12 7.51 -0.87
N GLY A 648 -15.73 8.56 -1.44
CA GLY A 648 -17.16 8.83 -1.32
C GLY A 648 -18.00 7.71 -1.91
N ILE A 649 -17.66 7.24 -3.12
CA ILE A 649 -18.34 6.10 -3.78
C ILE A 649 -18.28 4.86 -2.89
N ILE A 650 -17.08 4.49 -2.42
CA ILE A 650 -16.85 3.29 -1.62
C ILE A 650 -17.55 3.38 -0.26
N THR A 651 -17.40 4.49 0.45
CA THR A 651 -17.88 4.63 1.83
C THR A 651 -19.40 4.74 1.90
N HIS A 652 -20.02 5.47 0.96
CA HIS A 652 -21.43 5.82 0.98
C HIS A 652 -22.29 5.08 -0.05
N ASP A 653 -21.71 4.13 -0.79
CA ASP A 653 -22.42 3.36 -1.83
C ASP A 653 -23.12 4.28 -2.86
N LEU A 654 -22.37 5.28 -3.37
CA LEU A 654 -22.95 6.36 -4.17
C LEU A 654 -23.42 5.91 -5.55
N ILE A 655 -22.81 4.85 -6.11
CA ILE A 655 -23.27 4.26 -7.38
C ILE A 655 -24.66 3.68 -7.21
N LYS A 656 -24.92 2.91 -6.13
CA LYS A 656 -26.24 2.39 -5.82
C LYS A 656 -27.27 3.52 -5.61
N SER A 657 -26.85 4.56 -4.89
CA SER A 657 -27.71 5.72 -4.64
C SER A 657 -28.06 6.48 -5.93
N SER A 658 -27.11 6.58 -6.88
CA SER A 658 -27.33 7.20 -8.19
C SER A 658 -28.28 6.37 -9.05
N LYS A 659 -28.07 5.05 -9.16
CA LYS A 659 -28.94 4.14 -9.93
C LYS A 659 -30.37 4.21 -9.42
N ASN A 660 -30.60 4.16 -8.10
CA ASN A 660 -31.94 4.25 -7.50
C ASN A 660 -32.63 5.59 -7.83
N LYS A 661 -31.89 6.72 -7.90
CA LYS A 661 -32.47 8.02 -8.27
C LYS A 661 -32.80 8.11 -9.75
N ASP A 662 -32.00 7.52 -10.62
CA ASP A 662 -32.26 7.44 -12.05
C ASP A 662 -33.52 6.59 -12.33
N GLU A 663 -33.67 5.43 -11.69
CA GLU A 663 -34.90 4.62 -11.78
C GLU A 663 -36.17 5.38 -11.36
N VAL A 664 -36.08 6.18 -10.28
CA VAL A 664 -37.22 7.00 -9.81
C VAL A 664 -37.55 8.12 -10.80
N LYS A 665 -36.56 8.66 -11.54
CA LYS A 665 -36.80 9.67 -12.57
C LYS A 665 -37.46 9.07 -13.86
N GLU A 666 -37.10 7.83 -14.21
CA GLU A 666 -37.71 7.13 -15.37
C GLU A 666 -39.16 6.69 -15.11
N ILE A 667 -39.56 6.51 -13.85
CA ILE A 667 -40.92 6.12 -13.43
C ILE A 667 -41.86 7.36 -13.32
N LYS A 668 -41.33 8.57 -13.25
CA LYS A 668 -42.08 9.84 -13.26
C LYS A 668 -42.16 10.46 -14.62
#